data_fa1eef3c286b1f40959b9ac3434adf46
#
_entry.id   fa1eef3c286b1f40959b9ac3434adf46
#
_cell.length_a   1.000
_cell.length_b   1.000
_cell.length_c   1.000
_cell.angle_alpha   90.00
_cell.angle_beta   90.00
_cell.angle_gamma   90.00
#
_symmetry.space_group_name_H-M   'P 1'
#
loop_
_entity.id
_entity.type
_entity.pdbx_description
1 polymer ?
#
loop_
_entity_poly.entity_id
_entity_poly.type
_entity_poly.pdbx_seq_one_letter_code
_entity_poly.pdbx_strand_id
1 'polypeptide(L)'
;LGSENNQTIGNLIHKNSVFIWITAGLCSLPFLAFAQTDSLSKSKFPTTYLSEYDIDRNLPEHLEDTTINHNEIYHRYYRNFGIFQDLGNIGTPGRSQFFDFNRPSDFVLGFNPYQIFYKKAEDTRYYKTKLPYTDFNYTQGQRELLLLAAKFSYNLTPRLNVGVDFNRVTSEGFYPRQYTSGYFTKLFGSYQSKNNRYSLLGNIIWNRGLLDENGGIRSDSLFETLRGANKAAPVQLNASQSRFKNSVIYAKQYYYLGKMEPQVKDEDTSYRLSRAGFIAHTFKYERDNYFFDNPTGDTSSLLFPVNSGIDTTGIFYDSISSFSVMNRIAYAYYTKSNERQQSFIEFALSHRYIEVQQMDEKRNFNNVWTEARMERIPKNEQNIGVKLAGSYCFTGYNQNDFKLSGELLFATKKFNISAAFNNQLYTPDYTQVHYRSAPFSWNNNFSKINVTHWRAAAQTKQFKHNIYLSLNQYLIANFIYNGLNIAPEQSNKILVINTLEASKTFQASILYLEHKIWIQQANLDLVRLPTFGGFARYYLSGKIFKKVLELQVGAEVFYNTAFYGNAYHPSARVFHLQNQTQIGNYPMLDFFLTGKVMTAIIYAKYEHANMDWINTGFYNTPHYPLPVRIFRLGMRLRLYN
;
A
#
# COMPACT_ATOMS: atom_id res chain seq x y z
N LEU A 1 -38.82 21.12 -28.62
CA LEU A 1 -37.45 21.19 -28.07
C LEU A 1 -37.52 21.32 -26.56
N GLY A 2 -37.83 20.24 -25.82
CA GLY A 2 -37.99 20.35 -24.36
C GLY A 2 -38.45 19.09 -23.67
N SER A 3 -38.06 17.86 -24.15
CA SER A 3 -38.48 16.62 -23.49
C SER A 3 -37.46 15.49 -23.45
N GLU A 4 -36.25 15.66 -23.96
CA GLU A 4 -35.23 14.57 -23.96
C GLU A 4 -34.15 14.67 -22.87
N ASN A 5 -34.05 15.81 -22.16
CA ASN A 5 -33.02 15.96 -21.13
C ASN A 5 -33.39 15.45 -19.73
N ASN A 6 -34.64 15.07 -19.49
CA ASN A 6 -35.10 14.60 -18.17
C ASN A 6 -34.98 13.08 -17.96
N GLN A 7 -34.80 12.28 -19.02
CA GLN A 7 -34.64 10.82 -18.86
C GLN A 7 -33.21 10.39 -18.51
N THR A 8 -32.21 11.17 -18.87
CA THR A 8 -30.79 10.85 -18.59
C THR A 8 -30.41 11.10 -17.14
N ILE A 9 -31.03 12.11 -16.50
CA ILE A 9 -30.80 12.43 -15.09
C ILE A 9 -31.52 11.43 -14.17
N GLY A 10 -32.70 10.95 -14.56
CA GLY A 10 -33.47 9.94 -13.82
C GLY A 10 -32.76 8.58 -13.73
N ASN A 11 -32.07 8.16 -14.79
CA ASN A 11 -31.36 6.87 -14.82
C ASN A 11 -30.01 6.89 -14.07
N LEU A 12 -29.41 8.05 -13.85
CA LEU A 12 -28.21 8.20 -12.98
C LEU A 12 -28.58 8.17 -11.51
N ILE A 13 -29.74 8.72 -11.13
CA ILE A 13 -30.22 8.71 -9.76
C ILE A 13 -30.70 7.31 -9.35
N HIS A 14 -31.31 6.54 -10.27
CA HIS A 14 -31.78 5.18 -9.98
C HIS A 14 -30.63 4.14 -9.85
N LYS A 15 -29.53 4.30 -10.57
CA LYS A 15 -28.36 3.41 -10.41
C LYS A 15 -27.56 3.67 -9.14
N ASN A 16 -27.57 4.90 -8.64
CA ASN A 16 -26.92 5.24 -7.39
C ASN A 16 -27.79 4.90 -6.16
N SER A 17 -29.12 4.90 -6.29
CA SER A 17 -30.02 4.56 -5.18
C SER A 17 -29.98 3.09 -4.80
N VAL A 18 -29.81 2.16 -5.73
CA VAL A 18 -29.68 0.72 -5.41
C VAL A 18 -28.38 0.44 -4.64
N PHE A 19 -27.31 1.16 -4.93
CA PHE A 19 -26.05 1.02 -4.18
C PHE A 19 -26.09 1.68 -2.81
N ILE A 20 -26.84 2.77 -2.66
CA ILE A 20 -27.12 3.43 -1.37
C ILE A 20 -27.99 2.54 -0.48
N TRP A 21 -28.94 1.80 -1.04
CA TRP A 21 -29.78 0.85 -0.29
C TRP A 21 -29.03 -0.41 0.15
N ILE A 22 -28.05 -0.90 -0.63
CA ILE A 22 -27.19 -2.03 -0.23
C ILE A 22 -26.21 -1.58 0.88
N THR A 23 -25.66 -0.39 0.81
CA THR A 23 -24.80 0.15 1.88
C THR A 23 -25.61 0.60 3.12
N ALA A 24 -26.81 1.14 2.95
CA ALA A 24 -27.73 1.45 4.04
C ALA A 24 -28.32 0.17 4.65
N GLY A 25 -28.58 -0.88 3.85
CA GLY A 25 -29.04 -2.18 4.34
C GLY A 25 -27.97 -2.96 5.12
N LEU A 26 -26.69 -2.78 4.80
CA LEU A 26 -25.59 -3.32 5.61
C LEU A 26 -25.30 -2.48 6.88
N CYS A 27 -25.66 -1.19 6.88
CA CYS A 27 -25.59 -0.33 8.06
C CYS A 27 -26.86 -0.38 8.93
N SER A 28 -27.99 -0.89 8.43
CA SER A 28 -29.25 -1.04 9.15
C SER A 28 -29.49 -2.44 9.73
N LEU A 29 -28.45 -3.28 9.81
CA LEU A 29 -28.46 -4.35 10.79
C LEU A 29 -28.67 -3.68 12.16
N PRO A 30 -29.69 -4.07 12.92
CA PRO A 30 -30.10 -3.33 14.10
C PRO A 30 -28.93 -3.23 15.06
N PHE A 31 -28.44 -2.01 15.27
CA PHE A 31 -27.71 -1.66 16.49
C PHE A 31 -28.70 -1.77 17.66
N LEU A 32 -29.13 -2.95 17.95
CA LEU A 32 -29.59 -3.28 19.28
C LEU A 32 -28.33 -3.35 20.14
N ALA A 33 -27.79 -2.19 20.46
CA ALA A 33 -26.87 -2.01 21.53
C ALA A 33 -27.62 -2.35 22.82
N PHE A 34 -27.55 -3.59 23.23
CA PHE A 34 -27.68 -3.89 24.64
C PHE A 34 -26.44 -3.26 25.30
N ALA A 35 -26.61 -2.05 25.82
CA ALA A 35 -25.69 -1.46 26.76
C ALA A 35 -25.76 -2.29 28.05
N GLN A 36 -25.09 -3.43 28.06
CA GLN A 36 -24.78 -4.13 29.29
C GLN A 36 -23.57 -3.42 29.90
N THR A 37 -23.83 -2.69 30.97
CA THR A 37 -22.87 -2.18 31.93
C THR A 37 -22.20 -3.36 32.62
N ASP A 38 -21.24 -3.99 31.99
CA ASP A 38 -20.37 -4.95 32.65
C ASP A 38 -18.93 -4.44 32.72
N SER A 39 -18.40 -4.52 33.93
CA SER A 39 -17.04 -4.21 34.31
C SER A 39 -16.04 -4.78 33.30
N LEU A 40 -15.28 -3.89 32.65
CA LEU A 40 -14.29 -4.23 31.62
C LEU A 40 -13.17 -5.08 32.21
N SER A 41 -13.37 -6.37 32.21
CA SER A 41 -12.30 -7.35 32.22
C SER A 41 -11.61 -7.29 30.83
N LYS A 42 -10.27 -7.40 30.79
CA LYS A 42 -9.51 -7.76 29.59
C LYS A 42 -10.29 -8.83 28.85
N SER A 43 -10.64 -8.62 27.59
CA SER A 43 -11.42 -9.56 26.77
C SER A 43 -10.95 -10.98 27.08
N LYS A 44 -11.83 -11.82 27.63
CA LYS A 44 -11.55 -13.23 27.93
C LYS A 44 -11.16 -14.01 26.67
N PHE A 45 -11.40 -13.43 25.48
CA PHE A 45 -11.20 -14.05 24.19
C PHE A 45 -10.53 -13.05 23.22
N PRO A 46 -9.19 -13.00 23.20
CA PRO A 46 -8.49 -12.13 22.25
C PRO A 46 -8.77 -12.56 20.80
N THR A 47 -9.05 -11.59 19.93
CA THR A 47 -9.10 -11.81 18.50
C THR A 47 -7.69 -12.04 17.98
N THR A 48 -7.48 -13.15 17.27
CA THR A 48 -6.23 -13.51 16.62
C THR A 48 -6.40 -13.56 15.12
N TYR A 49 -5.29 -13.46 14.40
CA TYR A 49 -5.28 -13.61 12.95
C TYR A 49 -4.02 -14.34 12.46
N LEU A 50 -4.11 -14.86 11.25
CA LEU A 50 -3.00 -15.41 10.48
C LEU A 50 -2.99 -14.75 9.10
N SER A 51 -1.81 -14.45 8.59
CA SER A 51 -1.60 -14.16 7.17
C SER A 51 -1.39 -15.46 6.39
N GLU A 52 -1.43 -15.39 5.07
CA GLU A 52 -1.07 -16.53 4.22
C GLU A 52 0.37 -16.98 4.49
N TYR A 53 1.29 -16.01 4.70
CA TYR A 53 2.68 -16.28 5.08
C TYR A 53 2.78 -17.15 6.34
N ASP A 54 1.97 -16.86 7.36
CA ASP A 54 1.96 -17.63 8.61
C ASP A 54 1.37 -19.02 8.42
N ILE A 55 0.32 -19.14 7.60
CA ILE A 55 -0.35 -20.41 7.30
C ILE A 55 0.59 -21.35 6.54
N ASP A 56 1.28 -20.87 5.51
CA ASP A 56 2.24 -21.63 4.74
C ASP A 56 3.37 -22.20 5.64
N ARG A 57 3.75 -21.46 6.67
CA ARG A 57 4.85 -21.78 7.58
C ARG A 57 4.41 -22.42 8.89
N ASN A 58 3.11 -22.61 9.05
CA ASN A 58 2.50 -23.11 10.30
C ASN A 58 2.97 -22.32 11.53
N LEU A 59 3.03 -20.98 11.40
CA LEU A 59 3.41 -20.08 12.47
C LEU A 59 2.25 -19.83 13.45
N PRO A 60 2.56 -19.37 14.67
CA PRO A 60 1.53 -19.03 15.65
C PRO A 60 0.69 -17.83 15.20
N GLU A 61 -0.52 -17.76 15.74
CA GLU A 61 -1.45 -16.65 15.52
C GLU A 61 -0.93 -15.34 16.13
N HIS A 62 -1.21 -14.24 15.46
CA HIS A 62 -0.90 -12.89 15.92
C HIS A 62 -2.10 -12.30 16.66
N LEU A 63 -1.83 -11.52 17.68
CA LEU A 63 -2.83 -10.70 18.37
C LEU A 63 -3.02 -9.38 17.63
N GLU A 64 -4.24 -8.87 17.56
CA GLU A 64 -4.49 -7.51 17.08
C GLU A 64 -3.89 -6.46 18.03
N ASP A 65 -3.23 -5.46 17.45
CA ASP A 65 -2.68 -4.34 18.21
C ASP A 65 -3.79 -3.43 18.74
N THR A 66 -3.88 -3.33 20.05
CA THR A 66 -4.86 -2.51 20.78
C THR A 66 -4.26 -1.26 21.41
N THR A 67 -3.01 -0.93 21.13
CA THR A 67 -2.34 0.25 21.69
C THR A 67 -2.92 1.56 21.15
N ILE A 68 -2.68 2.65 21.88
CA ILE A 68 -3.04 3.99 21.47
C ILE A 68 -2.09 4.56 20.40
N ASN A 69 -0.91 3.94 20.23
CA ASN A 69 0.17 4.49 19.43
C ASN A 69 -0.19 4.63 17.94
N HIS A 70 0.19 5.75 17.34
CA HIS A 70 0.10 6.04 15.90
C HIS A 70 -1.32 5.97 15.31
N ASN A 71 -2.38 6.15 16.11
CA ASN A 71 -3.76 6.16 15.59
C ASN A 71 -4.08 7.47 14.85
N GLU A 72 -3.43 8.59 15.20
CA GLU A 72 -3.51 9.88 14.51
C GLU A 72 -2.80 9.86 13.15
N ILE A 73 -1.98 8.84 12.87
CA ILE A 73 -1.42 8.60 11.54
C ILE A 73 -2.45 7.85 10.70
N TYR A 74 -3.45 8.58 10.26
CA TYR A 74 -4.67 8.06 9.65
C TYR A 74 -4.48 7.57 8.20
N HIS A 75 -3.46 8.05 7.49
CA HIS A 75 -3.25 7.78 6.06
C HIS A 75 -1.96 6.97 5.80
N ARG A 76 -1.98 6.14 4.75
CA ARG A 76 -0.84 5.27 4.41
C ARG A 76 0.44 6.04 4.08
N TYR A 77 0.35 7.19 3.42
CA TYR A 77 1.51 8.05 3.14
C TYR A 77 2.18 8.50 4.45
N TYR A 78 1.38 8.98 5.39
CA TYR A 78 1.89 9.43 6.69
C TYR A 78 2.35 8.28 7.60
N ARG A 79 1.80 7.06 7.43
CA ARG A 79 2.29 5.88 8.16
C ARG A 79 3.73 5.52 7.83
N ASN A 80 4.22 5.94 6.68
CA ASN A 80 5.63 5.86 6.31
C ASN A 80 6.40 7.13 6.69
N PHE A 81 5.89 7.90 7.64
CA PHE A 81 6.53 9.09 8.19
C PHE A 81 6.85 10.17 7.15
N GLY A 82 5.90 10.46 6.28
CA GLY A 82 6.04 11.53 5.29
C GLY A 82 7.01 11.26 4.15
N ILE A 83 7.49 10.03 4.01
CA ILE A 83 8.44 9.63 2.95
C ILE A 83 7.77 9.47 1.57
N PHE A 84 6.68 10.18 1.32
CA PHE A 84 5.95 10.09 0.06
C PHE A 84 5.79 11.46 -0.61
N GLN A 85 5.94 11.45 -1.93
CA GLN A 85 5.61 12.53 -2.84
C GLN A 85 4.25 12.23 -3.47
N ASP A 86 3.26 13.10 -3.27
CA ASP A 86 1.93 13.03 -3.85
C ASP A 86 1.55 14.36 -4.54
N LEU A 87 0.31 14.51 -4.98
CA LEU A 87 -0.16 15.71 -5.68
C LEU A 87 -0.88 16.72 -4.76
N GLY A 88 -0.52 16.73 -3.47
CA GLY A 88 -1.05 17.70 -2.50
C GLY A 88 -2.47 17.40 -2.01
N ASN A 89 -3.06 16.26 -2.34
CA ASN A 89 -4.34 15.81 -1.80
C ASN A 89 -4.35 14.30 -1.56
N ILE A 90 -5.11 13.86 -0.56
CA ILE A 90 -5.29 12.45 -0.24
C ILE A 90 -6.06 11.75 -1.36
N GLY A 91 -5.61 10.57 -1.77
CA GLY A 91 -6.22 9.80 -2.85
C GLY A 91 -5.56 10.02 -4.21
N THR A 92 -4.62 10.95 -4.31
CA THR A 92 -3.84 11.21 -5.52
C THR A 92 -2.70 10.19 -5.72
N PRO A 93 -2.18 10.04 -6.95
CA PRO A 93 -1.00 9.24 -7.22
C PRO A 93 0.19 9.68 -6.36
N GLY A 94 1.05 8.72 -6.02
CA GLY A 94 2.20 9.04 -5.20
C GLY A 94 3.36 8.07 -5.41
N ARG A 95 4.54 8.52 -5.03
CA ARG A 95 5.77 7.75 -5.05
C ARG A 95 6.55 7.91 -3.75
N SER A 96 7.35 6.91 -3.39
CA SER A 96 8.26 7.03 -2.26
C SER A 96 9.38 8.03 -2.57
N GLN A 97 9.73 8.86 -1.59
CA GLN A 97 10.94 9.70 -1.61
C GLN A 97 12.17 8.94 -1.06
N PHE A 98 11.94 7.76 -0.49
CA PHE A 98 13.01 6.85 -0.10
C PHE A 98 13.08 5.72 -1.13
N PHE A 99 14.29 5.43 -1.61
CA PHE A 99 14.46 4.38 -2.59
C PHE A 99 14.30 3.01 -1.96
N ASP A 100 13.31 2.27 -2.41
CA ASP A 100 13.09 0.87 -2.09
C ASP A 100 12.68 0.12 -3.35
N PHE A 101 13.50 -0.85 -3.72
CA PHE A 101 13.22 -1.69 -4.88
C PHE A 101 12.43 -2.92 -4.43
N ASN A 102 11.12 -2.86 -4.62
CA ASN A 102 10.23 -3.99 -4.35
C ASN A 102 9.35 -4.26 -5.57
N ARG A 103 9.84 -5.11 -6.47
CA ARG A 103 9.13 -5.49 -7.69
C ARG A 103 8.74 -6.97 -7.65
N PRO A 104 7.49 -7.34 -8.02
CA PRO A 104 7.11 -8.73 -8.19
C PRO A 104 7.87 -9.37 -9.36
N SER A 105 8.14 -10.68 -9.25
CA SER A 105 8.72 -11.48 -10.33
C SER A 105 7.62 -11.95 -11.26
N ASP A 106 6.94 -11.05 -11.96
CA ASP A 106 5.84 -11.40 -12.87
C ASP A 106 5.51 -10.20 -13.77
N PHE A 107 4.52 -10.37 -14.63
CA PHE A 107 3.99 -9.31 -15.49
C PHE A 107 3.53 -8.09 -14.67
N VAL A 108 3.95 -6.92 -15.11
CA VAL A 108 3.51 -5.63 -14.59
C VAL A 108 3.01 -4.77 -15.74
N LEU A 109 1.77 -4.29 -15.63
CA LEU A 109 1.20 -3.40 -16.65
C LEU A 109 1.92 -2.05 -16.69
N GLY A 110 2.20 -1.46 -15.54
CA GLY A 110 2.68 -0.09 -15.29
C GLY A 110 1.72 0.65 -14.36
N PHE A 111 1.68 1.97 -14.35
CA PHE A 111 0.78 2.81 -13.54
C PHE A 111 0.87 2.56 -12.03
N ASN A 112 2.06 2.25 -11.53
CA ASN A 112 2.32 1.96 -10.12
C ASN A 112 1.91 3.07 -9.13
N PRO A 113 1.89 4.38 -9.50
CA PRO A 113 1.52 5.45 -8.56
C PRO A 113 0.12 5.34 -7.94
N TYR A 114 -0.81 4.63 -8.58
CA TYR A 114 -2.18 4.42 -8.05
C TYR A 114 -2.29 3.22 -7.11
N GLN A 115 -1.35 2.28 -7.18
CA GLN A 115 -1.45 0.99 -6.47
C GLN A 115 -1.27 1.10 -4.96
N ILE A 116 -0.78 2.23 -4.45
CA ILE A 116 -0.57 2.43 -3.01
C ILE A 116 -1.86 2.28 -2.17
N PHE A 117 -3.02 2.55 -2.78
CA PHE A 117 -4.32 2.42 -2.11
C PHE A 117 -4.92 1.02 -2.23
N TYR A 118 -4.41 0.17 -3.13
CA TYR A 118 -5.02 -1.11 -3.41
C TYR A 118 -4.99 -2.05 -2.22
N LYS A 119 -6.12 -2.66 -1.94
CA LYS A 119 -6.15 -3.89 -1.15
C LYS A 119 -5.63 -5.02 -2.04
N LYS A 120 -4.69 -5.79 -1.51
CA LYS A 120 -4.09 -6.93 -2.21
C LYS A 120 -4.54 -8.23 -1.56
N ALA A 121 -4.53 -9.32 -2.33
CA ALA A 121 -4.91 -10.63 -1.84
C ALA A 121 -3.91 -11.13 -0.79
N GLU A 122 -2.64 -10.91 -1.03
CA GLU A 122 -1.52 -11.34 -0.21
C GLU A 122 -1.51 -10.69 1.19
N ASP A 123 -2.09 -9.47 1.31
CA ASP A 123 -2.19 -8.72 2.57
C ASP A 123 -3.43 -9.11 3.40
N THR A 124 -4.10 -10.22 3.08
CA THR A 124 -5.31 -10.62 3.78
C THR A 124 -4.98 -11.23 5.14
N ARG A 125 -5.61 -10.71 6.19
CA ARG A 125 -5.60 -11.30 7.52
C ARG A 125 -6.82 -12.18 7.68
N TYR A 126 -6.63 -13.45 8.01
CA TYR A 126 -7.69 -14.40 8.27
C TYR A 126 -7.86 -14.54 9.77
N TYR A 127 -9.02 -14.12 10.27
CA TYR A 127 -9.27 -13.98 11.69
C TYR A 127 -9.78 -15.29 12.31
N LYS A 128 -9.48 -15.47 13.59
CA LYS A 128 -10.14 -16.43 14.46
C LYS A 128 -10.78 -15.66 15.60
N THR A 129 -12.11 -15.68 15.63
CA THR A 129 -12.90 -14.91 16.59
C THR A 129 -13.87 -15.85 17.29
N LYS A 130 -14.04 -15.71 18.61
CA LYS A 130 -15.13 -16.36 19.33
C LYS A 130 -16.42 -15.53 19.28
N LEU A 131 -16.27 -14.22 19.22
CA LEU A 131 -17.31 -13.22 19.14
C LEU A 131 -17.08 -12.38 17.88
N PRO A 132 -18.11 -11.71 17.32
CA PRO A 132 -17.94 -10.81 16.19
C PRO A 132 -16.88 -9.74 16.47
N TYR A 133 -15.95 -9.55 15.54
CA TYR A 133 -14.92 -8.52 15.62
C TYR A 133 -15.23 -7.40 14.65
N THR A 134 -15.25 -6.17 15.16
CA THR A 134 -15.40 -4.95 14.35
C THR A 134 -14.30 -3.96 14.67
N ASP A 135 -13.62 -3.45 13.64
CA ASP A 135 -12.65 -2.34 13.74
C ASP A 135 -13.12 -1.24 12.80
N PHE A 136 -13.55 -0.14 13.38
CA PHE A 136 -14.07 1.03 12.67
C PHE A 136 -13.15 2.20 12.90
N ASN A 137 -12.64 2.82 11.83
CA ASN A 137 -11.80 4.01 11.88
C ASN A 137 -12.39 5.06 10.96
N TYR A 138 -12.68 6.22 11.53
CA TYR A 138 -13.25 7.38 10.85
C TYR A 138 -12.36 8.59 11.05
N THR A 139 -12.07 9.33 9.98
CA THR A 139 -11.35 10.59 10.03
C THR A 139 -12.07 11.60 9.18
N GLN A 140 -12.33 12.76 9.74
CA GLN A 140 -12.94 13.91 9.07
C GLN A 140 -11.98 15.09 9.14
N GLY A 141 -12.01 15.91 8.10
CA GLY A 141 -11.22 17.14 8.02
C GLY A 141 -11.90 18.18 7.15
N GLN A 142 -11.23 19.31 7.01
CA GLN A 142 -11.67 20.38 6.11
C GLN A 142 -11.69 19.88 4.66
N ARG A 143 -12.40 20.58 3.78
CA ARG A 143 -12.53 20.29 2.34
C ARG A 143 -13.10 18.91 2.07
N GLU A 144 -14.19 18.59 2.74
CA GLU A 144 -14.92 17.33 2.57
C GLU A 144 -14.05 16.09 2.73
N LEU A 145 -12.94 16.20 3.47
CA LEU A 145 -12.14 15.02 3.75
C LEU A 145 -12.93 14.04 4.59
N LEU A 146 -13.10 12.86 4.03
CA LEU A 146 -13.65 11.69 4.70
C LEU A 146 -12.78 10.47 4.45
N LEU A 147 -12.23 9.92 5.50
CA LEU A 147 -11.59 8.60 5.49
C LEU A 147 -12.38 7.68 6.39
N LEU A 148 -12.87 6.60 5.82
CA LEU A 148 -13.59 5.56 6.53
C LEU A 148 -12.89 4.23 6.28
N ALA A 149 -12.52 3.53 7.35
CA ALA A 149 -12.08 2.15 7.29
C ALA A 149 -12.93 1.31 8.24
N ALA A 150 -13.59 0.30 7.71
CA ALA A 150 -14.43 -0.60 8.47
C ALA A 150 -14.01 -2.05 8.18
N LYS A 151 -13.73 -2.79 9.23
CA LYS A 151 -13.42 -4.20 9.13
C LYS A 151 -14.35 -4.98 10.05
N PHE A 152 -14.92 -6.02 9.51
CA PHE A 152 -15.77 -6.96 10.25
C PHE A 152 -15.29 -8.38 9.98
N SER A 153 -15.28 -9.21 11.00
CA SER A 153 -14.99 -10.64 10.86
C SER A 153 -15.76 -11.45 11.90
N TYR A 154 -16.29 -12.58 11.45
CA TYR A 154 -17.07 -13.49 12.30
C TYR A 154 -16.85 -14.94 11.90
N ASN A 155 -16.75 -15.81 12.90
CA ASN A 155 -16.76 -17.25 12.71
C ASN A 155 -18.19 -17.76 12.64
N LEU A 156 -18.70 -18.02 11.42
CA LEU A 156 -20.03 -18.64 11.21
C LEU A 156 -20.10 -20.02 11.82
N THR A 157 -19.00 -20.74 11.79
CA THR A 157 -18.79 -22.00 12.51
C THR A 157 -17.36 -22.01 13.07
N PRO A 158 -17.01 -22.91 13.99
CA PRO A 158 -15.62 -23.03 14.47
C PRO A 158 -14.57 -23.23 13.36
N ARG A 159 -15.02 -23.53 12.14
CA ARG A 159 -14.16 -23.85 10.98
C ARG A 159 -14.31 -22.93 9.79
N LEU A 160 -15.29 -22.04 9.81
CA LEU A 160 -15.57 -21.10 8.72
C LEU A 160 -15.58 -19.68 9.27
N ASN A 161 -14.58 -18.91 8.92
CA ASN A 161 -14.52 -17.47 9.16
C ASN A 161 -14.88 -16.73 7.88
N VAL A 162 -15.63 -15.65 8.00
CA VAL A 162 -15.91 -14.70 6.91
C VAL A 162 -15.72 -13.27 7.42
N GLY A 163 -15.39 -12.37 6.51
CA GLY A 163 -15.22 -10.98 6.87
C GLY A 163 -15.25 -10.04 5.68
N VAL A 164 -15.36 -8.76 6.00
CA VAL A 164 -15.28 -7.65 5.06
C VAL A 164 -14.27 -6.62 5.57
N ASP A 165 -13.50 -6.07 4.67
CA ASP A 165 -12.57 -4.96 4.92
C ASP A 165 -12.83 -3.89 3.88
N PHE A 166 -13.42 -2.77 4.31
CA PHE A 166 -13.87 -1.66 3.47
C PHE A 166 -13.11 -0.39 3.82
N ASN A 167 -12.62 0.33 2.81
CA ASN A 167 -12.07 1.66 2.97
C ASN A 167 -12.71 2.60 1.96
N ARG A 168 -13.05 3.81 2.41
CA ARG A 168 -13.46 4.94 1.58
C ARG A 168 -12.50 6.09 1.80
N VAL A 169 -12.15 6.76 0.72
CA VAL A 169 -11.35 7.98 0.70
C VAL A 169 -12.11 9.00 -0.13
N THR A 170 -12.38 10.17 0.41
CA THR A 170 -12.98 11.29 -0.35
C THR A 170 -12.35 12.59 0.14
N SER A 171 -11.99 13.48 -0.76
CA SER A 171 -11.48 14.82 -0.44
C SER A 171 -11.70 15.77 -1.61
N GLU A 172 -12.20 16.98 -1.35
CA GLU A 172 -12.31 18.04 -2.36
C GLU A 172 -10.92 18.57 -2.78
N GLY A 173 -9.94 18.48 -1.87
CA GLY A 173 -8.64 19.14 -2.04
C GLY A 173 -8.66 20.63 -1.72
N PHE A 174 -7.47 21.23 -1.66
CA PHE A 174 -7.31 22.65 -1.31
C PHE A 174 -7.24 23.56 -2.53
N TYR A 175 -6.82 23.04 -3.65
CA TYR A 175 -6.66 23.74 -4.92
C TYR A 175 -7.77 23.34 -5.89
N PRO A 176 -8.06 24.17 -6.91
CA PRO A 176 -9.10 23.85 -7.90
C PRO A 176 -8.85 22.49 -8.54
N ARG A 177 -9.91 21.75 -8.79
CA ARG A 177 -9.88 20.47 -9.52
C ARG A 177 -8.93 19.44 -8.91
N GLN A 178 -8.98 19.23 -7.59
CA GLN A 178 -8.24 18.20 -6.87
C GLN A 178 -9.15 17.14 -6.23
N TYR A 179 -10.42 17.09 -6.59
CA TYR A 179 -11.34 16.12 -6.00
C TYR A 179 -10.87 14.70 -6.19
N THR A 180 -10.92 13.92 -5.11
CA THR A 180 -10.60 12.49 -5.11
C THR A 180 -11.73 11.70 -4.46
N SER A 181 -12.02 10.52 -5.01
CA SER A 181 -12.97 9.58 -4.44
C SER A 181 -12.49 8.15 -4.68
N GLY A 182 -12.38 7.35 -3.65
CA GLY A 182 -11.93 5.96 -3.73
C GLY A 182 -12.73 5.02 -2.85
N TYR A 183 -12.94 3.80 -3.37
CA TYR A 183 -13.57 2.68 -2.67
C TYR A 183 -12.67 1.45 -2.80
N PHE A 184 -12.30 0.87 -1.66
CA PHE A 184 -11.41 -0.28 -1.58
C PHE A 184 -12.07 -1.32 -0.69
N THR A 185 -12.63 -2.37 -1.32
CA THR A 185 -13.41 -3.39 -0.63
C THR A 185 -12.75 -4.75 -0.79
N LYS A 186 -12.67 -5.51 0.28
CA LYS A 186 -12.23 -6.90 0.29
C LYS A 186 -13.23 -7.74 1.08
N LEU A 187 -13.85 -8.70 0.44
CA LEU A 187 -14.53 -9.80 1.11
C LEU A 187 -13.51 -10.94 1.26
N PHE A 188 -13.45 -11.55 2.43
CA PHE A 188 -12.49 -12.64 2.67
C PHE A 188 -13.11 -13.73 3.52
N GLY A 189 -12.56 -14.93 3.42
CA GLY A 189 -12.97 -16.04 4.23
C GLY A 189 -11.93 -17.14 4.30
N SER A 190 -11.99 -17.92 5.36
CA SER A 190 -11.17 -19.10 5.53
C SER A 190 -12.01 -20.27 6.04
N TYR A 191 -11.77 -21.43 5.45
CA TYR A 191 -12.43 -22.68 5.86
C TYR A 191 -11.39 -23.74 6.19
N GLN A 192 -11.66 -24.55 7.21
CA GLN A 192 -10.84 -25.70 7.58
C GLN A 192 -11.74 -26.92 7.78
N SER A 193 -11.39 -28.05 7.18
CA SER A 193 -12.13 -29.31 7.32
C SER A 193 -12.02 -29.89 8.74
N LYS A 194 -12.96 -30.79 9.09
CA LYS A 194 -13.04 -31.43 10.43
C LYS A 194 -11.77 -32.18 10.82
N ASN A 195 -11.14 -32.82 9.86
CA ASN A 195 -9.91 -33.59 10.07
C ASN A 195 -8.64 -32.74 9.88
N ASN A 196 -8.76 -31.40 9.71
CA ASN A 196 -7.66 -30.46 9.49
C ASN A 196 -6.77 -30.77 8.27
N ARG A 197 -7.22 -31.68 7.37
CA ARG A 197 -6.45 -32.04 6.14
C ARG A 197 -6.66 -31.06 5.00
N TYR A 198 -7.83 -30.41 4.95
CA TYR A 198 -8.15 -29.46 3.89
C TYR A 198 -8.38 -28.07 4.47
N SER A 199 -7.83 -27.04 3.83
CA SER A 199 -8.09 -25.63 4.12
C SER A 199 -8.29 -24.85 2.83
N LEU A 200 -9.18 -23.88 2.87
CA LEU A 200 -9.46 -22.96 1.79
C LEU A 200 -9.37 -21.52 2.31
N LEU A 201 -8.58 -20.72 1.64
CA LEU A 201 -8.55 -19.26 1.80
C LEU A 201 -9.15 -18.63 0.56
N GLY A 202 -9.98 -17.62 0.73
CA GLY A 202 -10.56 -16.92 -0.40
C GLY A 202 -10.73 -15.44 -0.13
N ASN A 203 -10.60 -14.64 -1.20
CA ASN A 203 -10.98 -13.24 -1.12
C ASN A 203 -11.42 -12.72 -2.49
N ILE A 204 -12.30 -11.71 -2.46
CA ILE A 204 -12.77 -10.95 -3.62
C ILE A 204 -12.52 -9.49 -3.30
N ILE A 205 -11.84 -8.80 -4.22
CA ILE A 205 -11.37 -7.44 -4.00
C ILE A 205 -11.87 -6.54 -5.11
N TRP A 206 -12.31 -5.34 -4.74
CA TRP A 206 -12.62 -4.25 -5.64
C TRP A 206 -11.90 -2.99 -5.17
N ASN A 207 -10.98 -2.50 -5.98
CA ASN A 207 -10.30 -1.22 -5.82
C ASN A 207 -10.79 -0.28 -6.90
N ARG A 208 -11.33 0.87 -6.54
CA ARG A 208 -11.83 1.87 -7.48
C ARG A 208 -11.46 3.26 -7.02
N GLY A 209 -11.00 4.09 -7.92
CA GLY A 209 -10.72 5.49 -7.66
C GLY A 209 -11.05 6.38 -8.84
N LEU A 210 -11.40 7.60 -8.50
CA LEU A 210 -11.63 8.72 -9.40
C LEU A 210 -10.88 9.91 -8.82
N LEU A 211 -10.23 10.66 -9.68
CA LEU A 211 -9.60 11.91 -9.32
C LEU A 211 -9.77 12.93 -10.45
N ASP A 212 -10.06 14.16 -10.05
CA ASP A 212 -9.97 15.29 -10.94
C ASP A 212 -8.50 15.66 -11.13
N GLU A 213 -8.09 15.80 -12.38
CA GLU A 213 -6.73 16.14 -12.76
C GLU A 213 -6.63 17.62 -13.09
N ASN A 214 -5.94 18.36 -12.24
CA ASN A 214 -5.72 19.80 -12.46
C ASN A 214 -4.42 20.10 -13.22
N GLY A 215 -3.54 19.11 -13.41
CA GLY A 215 -2.24 19.31 -14.06
C GLY A 215 -1.25 20.16 -13.28
N GLY A 216 -1.56 20.53 -12.04
CA GLY A 216 -0.81 21.47 -11.22
C GLY A 216 -1.20 22.95 -11.42
N ILE A 217 -0.67 23.83 -10.59
CA ILE A 217 -0.87 25.28 -10.71
C ILE A 217 -0.10 25.83 -11.90
N ARG A 218 -0.64 26.88 -12.55
CA ARG A 218 -0.01 27.48 -13.75
C ARG A 218 1.25 28.27 -13.46
N SER A 219 1.38 28.86 -12.28
CA SER A 219 2.50 29.73 -11.92
C SER A 219 2.80 29.62 -10.44
N ASP A 220 4.02 29.14 -10.15
CA ASP A 220 4.51 29.05 -8.76
C ASP A 220 4.68 30.45 -8.14
N SER A 221 5.17 31.44 -8.90
CA SER A 221 5.34 32.82 -8.43
C SER A 221 4.01 33.50 -8.09
N LEU A 222 2.96 33.26 -8.89
CA LEU A 222 1.62 33.77 -8.59
C LEU A 222 1.06 33.12 -7.32
N PHE A 223 1.28 31.82 -7.15
CA PHE A 223 0.85 31.09 -5.94
C PHE A 223 1.52 31.66 -4.68
N GLU A 224 2.80 31.94 -4.74
CA GLU A 224 3.55 32.49 -3.59
C GLU A 224 3.07 33.92 -3.20
N THR A 225 2.51 34.67 -4.14
CA THR A 225 1.94 36.01 -3.89
C THR A 225 0.50 35.97 -3.40
N LEU A 226 -0.27 34.95 -3.77
CA LEU A 226 -1.69 34.79 -3.46
C LEU A 226 -1.96 34.17 -2.05
N ARG A 227 -1.17 34.50 -1.06
CA ARG A 227 -1.28 33.96 0.29
C ARG A 227 -2.73 33.79 0.76
N GLY A 228 -3.15 32.58 1.06
CA GLY A 228 -4.49 32.26 1.58
C GLY A 228 -5.62 32.14 0.54
N ALA A 229 -5.40 32.52 -0.73
CA ALA A 229 -6.40 32.45 -1.80
C ALA A 229 -6.30 31.16 -2.64
N ASN A 230 -6.14 30.02 -2.00
CA ASN A 230 -5.82 28.73 -2.64
C ASN A 230 -6.84 28.28 -3.69
N LYS A 231 -8.14 28.56 -3.49
CA LYS A 231 -9.19 28.26 -4.47
C LYS A 231 -9.13 29.12 -5.73
N ALA A 232 -8.36 30.21 -5.73
CA ALA A 232 -8.23 31.10 -6.86
C ALA A 232 -6.95 30.84 -7.70
N ALA A 233 -6.08 29.92 -7.26
CA ALA A 233 -4.87 29.59 -8.01
C ALA A 233 -5.24 28.97 -9.38
N PRO A 234 -4.86 29.58 -10.52
CA PRO A 234 -5.14 29.00 -11.83
C PRO A 234 -4.44 27.66 -12.00
N VAL A 235 -5.14 26.68 -12.55
CA VAL A 235 -4.62 25.34 -12.81
C VAL A 235 -4.48 25.05 -14.30
N GLN A 236 -3.69 24.04 -14.66
CA GLN A 236 -3.40 23.70 -16.04
C GLN A 236 -4.60 23.07 -16.76
N LEU A 237 -5.36 22.22 -16.05
CA LEU A 237 -6.49 21.48 -16.61
C LEU A 237 -7.78 21.82 -15.83
N ASN A 238 -8.89 21.99 -16.57
CA ASN A 238 -10.15 22.46 -15.98
C ASN A 238 -11.22 21.38 -15.85
N ALA A 239 -11.16 20.29 -16.63
CA ALA A 239 -12.19 19.26 -16.62
C ALA A 239 -11.66 17.82 -16.71
N SER A 240 -10.36 17.64 -16.80
CA SER A 240 -9.76 16.32 -16.96
C SER A 240 -9.93 15.44 -15.73
N GLN A 241 -10.09 14.15 -15.95
CA GLN A 241 -10.29 13.14 -14.90
C GLN A 241 -9.49 11.87 -15.17
N SER A 242 -8.95 11.29 -14.12
CA SER A 242 -8.40 9.92 -14.12
C SER A 242 -9.29 8.99 -13.32
N ARG A 243 -9.48 7.76 -13.83
CA ARG A 243 -10.23 6.70 -13.14
C ARG A 243 -9.45 5.41 -13.21
N PHE A 244 -9.44 4.66 -12.11
CA PHE A 244 -8.89 3.32 -12.10
C PHE A 244 -9.85 2.33 -11.44
N LYS A 245 -9.83 1.09 -11.95
CA LYS A 245 -10.61 -0.02 -11.42
C LYS A 245 -9.73 -1.26 -11.44
N ASN A 246 -9.56 -1.89 -10.27
CA ASN A 246 -8.92 -3.20 -10.15
C ASN A 246 -9.91 -4.15 -9.47
N SER A 247 -10.02 -5.36 -9.99
CA SER A 247 -10.86 -6.41 -9.41
C SER A 247 -10.06 -7.70 -9.34
N VAL A 248 -10.08 -8.35 -8.16
CA VAL A 248 -9.34 -9.58 -7.92
C VAL A 248 -10.27 -10.63 -7.32
N ILE A 249 -10.20 -11.86 -7.84
CA ILE A 249 -10.75 -13.06 -7.22
C ILE A 249 -9.56 -13.97 -6.90
N TYR A 250 -9.43 -14.34 -5.66
CA TYR A 250 -8.33 -15.16 -5.16
C TYR A 250 -8.86 -16.33 -4.35
N ALA A 251 -8.32 -17.51 -4.61
CA ALA A 251 -8.59 -18.71 -3.84
C ALA A 251 -7.30 -19.54 -3.70
N LYS A 252 -6.96 -19.92 -2.49
CA LYS A 252 -5.85 -20.84 -2.23
C LYS A 252 -6.33 -21.99 -1.38
N GLN A 253 -6.21 -23.18 -1.90
CA GLN A 253 -6.62 -24.41 -1.23
C GLN A 253 -5.40 -25.25 -0.87
N TYR A 254 -5.47 -25.85 0.31
CA TYR A 254 -4.40 -26.68 0.85
C TYR A 254 -4.89 -28.07 1.14
N TYR A 255 -4.09 -29.06 0.81
CA TYR A 255 -4.23 -30.40 1.30
C TYR A 255 -2.98 -30.75 2.12
N TYR A 256 -3.15 -30.83 3.45
CA TYR A 256 -2.05 -31.10 4.37
C TYR A 256 -1.72 -32.57 4.44
N LEU A 257 -0.44 -32.86 4.31
CA LEU A 257 0.16 -34.18 4.40
C LEU A 257 0.63 -34.43 5.84
N GLY A 258 0.55 -35.68 6.30
CA GLY A 258 0.99 -36.05 7.65
C GLY A 258 0.15 -37.17 8.26
N LYS A 259 0.54 -37.58 9.46
CA LYS A 259 -0.14 -38.64 10.24
C LYS A 259 -1.14 -38.02 11.22
N MET A 260 -2.22 -38.73 11.47
CA MET A 260 -3.15 -38.40 12.58
C MET A 260 -2.58 -39.00 13.86
N GLU A 261 -2.19 -38.14 14.79
CA GLU A 261 -1.65 -38.53 16.09
C GLU A 261 -2.73 -38.41 17.17
N PRO A 262 -2.91 -39.44 18.03
CA PRO A 262 -3.85 -39.35 19.12
C PRO A 262 -3.36 -38.36 20.17
N GLN A 263 -4.24 -37.50 20.64
CA GLN A 263 -4.05 -36.63 21.80
C GLN A 263 -5.01 -37.08 22.90
N VAL A 264 -4.48 -37.64 23.94
CA VAL A 264 -5.25 -38.02 25.12
C VAL A 264 -5.31 -36.81 26.06
N LYS A 265 -6.50 -36.31 26.36
CA LYS A 265 -6.74 -35.28 27.33
C LYS A 265 -7.98 -35.68 28.18
N ASP A 266 -7.76 -35.85 29.46
CA ASP A 266 -8.81 -36.12 30.43
C ASP A 266 -9.77 -37.29 30.01
N GLU A 267 -9.25 -38.49 29.73
CA GLU A 267 -9.93 -39.67 29.23
C GLU A 267 -10.53 -39.61 27.81
N ASP A 268 -10.55 -38.42 27.17
CA ASP A 268 -11.00 -38.27 25.81
C ASP A 268 -9.82 -38.32 24.81
N THR A 269 -9.91 -39.20 23.82
CA THR A 269 -8.92 -39.34 22.75
C THR A 269 -9.36 -38.50 21.54
N SER A 270 -8.69 -37.38 21.33
CA SER A 270 -8.83 -36.59 20.11
C SER A 270 -7.65 -36.84 19.14
N TYR A 271 -7.89 -36.71 17.86
CA TYR A 271 -6.83 -36.89 16.84
C TYR A 271 -6.37 -35.54 16.29
N ARG A 272 -5.08 -35.28 16.33
CA ARG A 272 -4.48 -34.08 15.71
C ARG A 272 -3.61 -34.47 14.53
N LEU A 273 -3.72 -33.70 13.43
CA LEU A 273 -2.87 -33.85 12.27
C LEU A 273 -1.46 -33.32 12.57
N SER A 274 -0.47 -34.21 12.59
CA SER A 274 0.97 -33.86 12.59
C SER A 274 1.37 -33.54 11.14
N ARG A 275 1.45 -32.24 10.80
CA ARG A 275 1.68 -31.78 9.43
C ARG A 275 3.12 -32.06 9.02
N ALA A 276 3.32 -32.84 7.95
CA ALA A 276 4.61 -33.06 7.31
C ALA A 276 4.85 -32.13 6.11
N GLY A 277 3.82 -31.52 5.59
CA GLY A 277 3.83 -30.64 4.44
C GLY A 277 2.43 -30.39 3.90
N PHE A 278 2.38 -29.84 2.69
CA PHE A 278 1.10 -29.65 1.98
C PHE A 278 1.28 -29.66 0.46
N ILE A 279 0.18 -29.93 -0.24
CA ILE A 279 -0.02 -29.57 -1.64
C ILE A 279 -0.98 -28.39 -1.65
N ALA A 280 -0.66 -27.34 -2.38
CA ALA A 280 -1.54 -26.20 -2.51
C ALA A 280 -1.81 -25.86 -3.97
N HIS A 281 -3.06 -25.45 -4.26
CA HIS A 281 -3.43 -24.86 -5.53
C HIS A 281 -3.90 -23.44 -5.26
N THR A 282 -3.35 -22.47 -6.00
CA THR A 282 -3.75 -21.06 -5.96
C THR A 282 -4.36 -20.67 -7.30
N PHE A 283 -5.54 -20.12 -7.25
CA PHE A 283 -6.22 -19.48 -8.38
C PHE A 283 -6.29 -17.97 -8.13
N LYS A 284 -5.89 -17.17 -9.11
CA LYS A 284 -6.03 -15.71 -9.06
C LYS A 284 -6.53 -15.19 -10.40
N TYR A 285 -7.68 -14.55 -10.39
CA TYR A 285 -8.17 -13.70 -11.47
C TYR A 285 -7.95 -12.26 -11.09
N GLU A 286 -7.39 -11.45 -12.00
CA GLU A 286 -7.14 -10.03 -11.79
C GLU A 286 -7.45 -9.25 -13.05
N ARG A 287 -8.18 -8.14 -12.89
CA ARG A 287 -8.50 -7.22 -13.97
C ARG A 287 -8.23 -5.80 -13.55
N ASP A 288 -7.43 -5.10 -14.34
CA ASP A 288 -7.08 -3.69 -14.19
C ASP A 288 -7.66 -2.88 -15.35
N ASN A 289 -8.19 -1.69 -15.05
CA ASN A 289 -8.63 -0.73 -16.07
C ASN A 289 -8.22 0.67 -15.60
N TYR A 290 -7.57 1.40 -16.48
CA TYR A 290 -7.17 2.79 -16.28
C TYR A 290 -7.75 3.65 -17.39
N PHE A 291 -8.30 4.81 -17.01
CA PHE A 291 -8.96 5.74 -17.90
C PHE A 291 -8.46 7.14 -17.64
N PHE A 292 -8.27 7.92 -18.68
CA PHE A 292 -8.07 9.36 -18.63
C PHE A 292 -9.03 10.01 -19.59
N ASP A 293 -9.66 11.10 -19.18
CA ASP A 293 -10.69 11.80 -19.94
C ASP A 293 -10.37 13.30 -19.95
N ASN A 294 -10.33 13.90 -21.13
CA ASN A 294 -10.18 15.35 -21.34
C ASN A 294 -11.36 15.87 -22.17
N PRO A 295 -12.54 16.05 -21.56
CA PRO A 295 -13.81 16.30 -22.27
C PRO A 295 -13.97 17.72 -22.81
N THR A 296 -13.21 18.70 -22.31
CA THR A 296 -13.31 20.12 -22.70
C THR A 296 -12.21 20.59 -23.62
N GLY A 297 -11.33 19.68 -24.04
CA GLY A 297 -10.25 20.03 -24.93
C GLY A 297 -9.23 20.99 -24.30
N ASP A 298 -8.91 20.79 -23.02
CA ASP A 298 -7.81 21.54 -22.39
C ASP A 298 -6.53 21.30 -23.21
N THR A 299 -5.97 22.35 -23.80
CA THR A 299 -4.82 22.30 -24.71
C THR A 299 -3.59 22.98 -24.13
N SER A 300 -3.37 22.81 -22.80
CA SER A 300 -2.15 23.34 -22.18
C SER A 300 -0.91 22.84 -22.91
N SER A 301 -0.22 23.73 -23.61
CA SER A 301 1.03 23.40 -24.32
C SER A 301 2.15 22.88 -23.40
N LEU A 302 2.02 23.09 -22.08
CA LEU A 302 2.92 22.53 -21.09
C LEU A 302 2.69 21.05 -20.85
N LEU A 303 1.46 20.57 -21.04
CA LEU A 303 1.09 19.17 -20.79
C LEU A 303 0.94 18.38 -22.10
N PHE A 304 0.55 19.01 -23.20
CA PHE A 304 0.32 18.32 -24.46
C PHE A 304 1.24 18.84 -25.55
N PRO A 305 2.07 17.99 -26.18
CA PRO A 305 2.95 18.39 -27.27
C PRO A 305 2.15 18.97 -28.43
N VAL A 306 2.68 20.03 -29.06
CA VAL A 306 2.04 20.72 -30.20
C VAL A 306 1.73 19.78 -31.37
N ASN A 307 2.49 18.70 -31.54
CA ASN A 307 2.32 17.68 -32.57
C ASN A 307 1.73 16.39 -32.01
N SER A 308 1.01 16.47 -30.90
CA SER A 308 0.26 15.31 -30.40
C SER A 308 -0.84 14.93 -31.41
N GLY A 309 -1.15 13.65 -31.54
CA GLY A 309 -2.26 13.18 -32.38
C GLY A 309 -3.66 13.61 -31.89
N ILE A 310 -3.72 14.64 -31.05
CA ILE A 310 -4.94 15.28 -30.57
C ILE A 310 -5.46 16.18 -31.71
N ASP A 311 -6.74 16.03 -32.04
CA ASP A 311 -7.39 16.89 -33.01
C ASP A 311 -7.50 18.35 -32.54
N THR A 312 -7.98 19.24 -33.42
CA THR A 312 -8.12 20.66 -33.10
C THR A 312 -9.05 20.98 -31.94
N THR A 313 -9.88 20.02 -31.53
CA THR A 313 -10.79 20.17 -30.38
C THR A 313 -10.08 19.92 -29.05
N GLY A 314 -8.94 19.22 -29.05
CA GLY A 314 -8.23 18.82 -27.84
C GLY A 314 -8.97 17.79 -26.98
N ILE A 315 -10.16 17.34 -27.43
CA ILE A 315 -10.97 16.35 -26.71
C ILE A 315 -10.42 14.96 -26.97
N PHE A 316 -10.13 14.21 -25.93
CA PHE A 316 -9.73 12.83 -26.08
C PHE A 316 -10.06 11.99 -24.85
N TYR A 317 -10.16 10.70 -25.07
CA TYR A 317 -10.36 9.68 -24.07
C TYR A 317 -9.30 8.59 -24.28
N ASP A 318 -8.61 8.22 -23.20
CA ASP A 318 -7.61 7.17 -23.21
C ASP A 318 -7.97 6.06 -22.24
N SER A 319 -7.81 4.81 -22.67
CA SER A 319 -8.05 3.65 -21.82
C SER A 319 -7.04 2.55 -22.08
N ILE A 320 -6.62 1.92 -20.99
CA ILE A 320 -5.86 0.68 -21.02
C ILE A 320 -6.45 -0.30 -20.02
N SER A 321 -6.63 -1.53 -20.44
CA SER A 321 -7.09 -2.61 -19.57
C SER A 321 -6.17 -3.81 -19.66
N SER A 322 -6.04 -4.53 -18.56
CA SER A 322 -5.47 -5.86 -18.56
C SER A 322 -6.32 -6.82 -17.75
N PHE A 323 -6.38 -8.06 -18.17
CA PHE A 323 -6.86 -9.10 -17.30
C PHE A 323 -5.89 -10.28 -17.28
N SER A 324 -5.87 -11.01 -16.19
CA SER A 324 -5.03 -12.19 -16.08
C SER A 324 -5.68 -13.28 -15.25
N VAL A 325 -5.37 -14.53 -15.61
CA VAL A 325 -5.76 -15.73 -14.85
C VAL A 325 -4.52 -16.51 -14.52
N MET A 326 -4.26 -16.70 -13.23
CA MET A 326 -3.12 -17.45 -12.73
C MET A 326 -3.58 -18.73 -12.02
N ASN A 327 -2.94 -19.84 -12.35
CA ASN A 327 -3.00 -21.08 -11.60
C ASN A 327 -1.59 -21.44 -11.12
N ARG A 328 -1.44 -21.69 -9.82
CA ARG A 328 -0.17 -22.08 -9.21
C ARG A 328 -0.37 -23.33 -8.37
N ILE A 329 0.44 -24.36 -8.63
CA ILE A 329 0.49 -25.59 -7.84
C ILE A 329 1.80 -25.57 -7.07
N ALA A 330 1.73 -25.81 -5.77
CA ALA A 330 2.89 -25.86 -4.89
C ALA A 330 2.89 -27.16 -4.07
N TYR A 331 4.07 -27.68 -3.87
CA TYR A 331 4.35 -28.76 -2.92
C TYR A 331 5.31 -28.23 -1.87
N ALA A 332 4.95 -28.35 -0.60
CA ALA A 332 5.80 -27.96 0.50
C ALA A 332 6.01 -29.11 1.48
N TYR A 333 7.23 -29.21 1.96
CA TYR A 333 7.65 -30.18 2.95
C TYR A 333 8.22 -29.48 4.17
N TYR A 334 7.78 -29.91 5.37
CA TYR A 334 8.30 -29.45 6.64
C TYR A 334 9.36 -30.41 7.15
N THR A 335 10.59 -29.91 7.38
CA THR A 335 11.62 -30.72 8.01
C THR A 335 11.30 -30.90 9.49
N LYS A 336 11.62 -32.11 10.03
CA LYS A 336 11.27 -32.55 11.40
C LYS A 336 11.29 -31.43 12.44
N SER A 337 10.20 -31.26 13.13
CA SER A 337 9.99 -30.29 14.17
C SER A 337 9.43 -30.91 15.42
N ASN A 338 10.01 -30.59 16.57
CA ASN A 338 9.30 -30.58 17.83
C ASN A 338 8.53 -29.27 17.92
N GLU A 339 7.24 -29.33 17.88
CA GLU A 339 6.13 -28.38 18.10
C GLU A 339 6.28 -26.85 17.81
N ARG A 340 7.45 -26.23 17.68
CA ARG A 340 7.57 -24.74 17.60
C ARG A 340 8.42 -24.18 16.48
N GLN A 341 8.95 -25.07 15.58
CA GLN A 341 9.77 -24.56 14.47
C GLN A 341 9.80 -25.46 13.31
N GLN A 342 9.67 -24.85 12.19
CA GLN A 342 9.67 -25.57 10.94
C GLN A 342 10.58 -24.89 9.95
N SER A 343 11.62 -25.64 9.59
CA SER A 343 12.22 -25.35 8.30
C SER A 343 11.30 -25.95 7.26
N PHE A 344 11.01 -25.22 6.19
CA PHE A 344 10.23 -25.75 5.10
C PHE A 344 10.90 -25.52 3.77
N ILE A 345 10.61 -26.42 2.84
CA ILE A 345 11.05 -26.34 1.45
C ILE A 345 9.78 -26.38 0.61
N GLU A 346 9.64 -25.45 -0.32
CA GLU A 346 8.53 -25.38 -1.25
C GLU A 346 9.03 -25.35 -2.68
N PHE A 347 8.37 -26.11 -3.54
CA PHE A 347 8.50 -26.03 -4.99
C PHE A 347 7.15 -25.70 -5.59
N ALA A 348 7.11 -24.80 -6.56
CA ALA A 348 5.88 -24.41 -7.21
C ALA A 348 6.06 -24.23 -8.71
N LEU A 349 4.98 -24.50 -9.44
CA LEU A 349 4.81 -24.21 -10.85
C LEU A 349 3.57 -23.33 -11.00
N SER A 350 3.70 -22.25 -11.75
CA SER A 350 2.58 -21.35 -12.04
C SER A 350 2.46 -21.09 -13.53
N HIS A 351 1.23 -21.05 -14.01
CA HIS A 351 0.85 -20.57 -15.33
C HIS A 351 -0.03 -19.33 -15.17
N ARG A 352 0.29 -18.27 -15.90
CA ARG A 352 -0.50 -17.04 -15.94
C ARG A 352 -0.79 -16.65 -17.38
N TYR A 353 -2.07 -16.68 -17.76
CA TYR A 353 -2.57 -16.05 -18.98
C TYR A 353 -2.78 -14.58 -18.71
N ILE A 354 -2.33 -13.73 -19.63
CA ILE A 354 -2.42 -12.26 -19.53
C ILE A 354 -2.95 -11.74 -20.87
N GLU A 355 -3.89 -10.82 -20.79
CA GLU A 355 -4.40 -10.09 -21.93
C GLU A 355 -4.34 -8.59 -21.63
N VAL A 356 -3.79 -7.82 -22.54
CA VAL A 356 -3.74 -6.36 -22.47
C VAL A 356 -4.50 -5.81 -23.68
N GLN A 357 -5.39 -4.85 -23.43
CA GLN A 357 -6.11 -4.12 -24.45
C GLN A 357 -5.85 -2.63 -24.28
N GLN A 358 -5.43 -1.97 -25.35
CA GLN A 358 -5.17 -0.55 -25.40
C GLN A 358 -5.68 0.00 -26.72
N MET A 359 -6.66 0.91 -26.68
CA MET A 359 -7.42 1.36 -27.84
C MET A 359 -7.94 0.15 -28.64
N ASP A 360 -7.56 0.02 -29.93
CA ASP A 360 -7.97 -1.09 -30.80
C ASP A 360 -7.01 -2.28 -30.80
N GLU A 361 -5.89 -2.17 -30.05
CA GLU A 361 -4.86 -3.21 -30.02
C GLU A 361 -5.07 -4.14 -28.84
N LYS A 362 -5.02 -5.44 -29.12
CA LYS A 362 -5.12 -6.51 -28.12
C LYS A 362 -3.91 -7.44 -28.23
N ARG A 363 -3.24 -7.66 -27.09
CA ARG A 363 -2.11 -8.59 -26.98
C ARG A 363 -2.33 -9.57 -25.85
N ASN A 364 -1.86 -10.80 -26.04
CA ASN A 364 -1.94 -11.84 -25.02
C ASN A 364 -0.59 -12.53 -24.82
N PHE A 365 -0.38 -13.05 -23.61
CA PHE A 365 0.85 -13.72 -23.19
C PHE A 365 0.52 -14.89 -22.28
N ASN A 366 1.37 -15.91 -22.30
CA ASN A 366 1.30 -17.04 -21.41
C ASN A 366 2.64 -17.19 -20.67
N ASN A 367 2.68 -16.76 -19.42
CA ASN A 367 3.85 -16.90 -18.58
C ASN A 367 3.80 -18.23 -17.82
N VAL A 368 4.92 -18.96 -17.82
CA VAL A 368 5.10 -20.17 -17.01
C VAL A 368 6.32 -19.96 -16.11
N TRP A 369 6.09 -20.03 -14.81
CA TRP A 369 7.12 -19.84 -13.79
C TRP A 369 7.35 -21.10 -12.98
N THR A 370 8.60 -21.32 -12.59
CA THR A 370 8.96 -22.22 -11.49
C THR A 370 9.50 -21.42 -10.33
N GLU A 371 9.23 -21.89 -9.12
CA GLU A 371 9.67 -21.25 -7.88
C GLU A 371 10.20 -22.34 -6.93
N ALA A 372 11.26 -22.01 -6.20
CA ALA A 372 11.75 -22.80 -5.09
C ALA A 372 12.03 -21.89 -3.89
N ARG A 373 11.65 -22.33 -2.70
CA ARG A 373 11.88 -21.62 -1.44
C ARG A 373 12.37 -22.58 -0.38
N MET A 374 13.35 -22.14 0.39
CA MET A 374 13.82 -22.83 1.58
C MET A 374 13.91 -21.84 2.73
N GLU A 375 13.29 -22.15 3.85
CA GLU A 375 13.37 -21.30 5.03
C GLU A 375 13.66 -22.13 6.27
N ARG A 376 14.59 -21.65 7.06
CA ARG A 376 14.88 -22.16 8.40
C ARG A 376 14.74 -21.01 9.39
N ILE A 377 13.71 -21.07 10.23
CA ILE A 377 13.44 -20.06 11.26
C ILE A 377 14.16 -20.49 12.55
N PRO A 378 14.93 -19.62 13.21
CA PRO A 378 15.67 -19.98 14.42
C PRO A 378 14.74 -20.34 15.59
N LYS A 379 15.05 -21.44 16.30
CA LYS A 379 14.28 -21.93 17.48
C LYS A 379 14.42 -21.10 18.71
N ASN A 380 15.62 -20.72 19.00
CA ASN A 380 15.98 -19.99 20.19
C ASN A 380 16.63 -18.68 19.82
N GLU A 381 16.66 -17.77 20.78
CA GLU A 381 17.26 -16.46 20.65
C GLU A 381 18.79 -16.47 20.48
N GLN A 382 19.40 -17.50 19.92
CA GLN A 382 20.84 -17.60 19.63
C GLN A 382 21.12 -18.44 18.39
N ASN A 383 20.10 -18.62 17.53
CA ASN A 383 20.24 -19.44 16.33
C ASN A 383 20.21 -18.59 15.05
N ILE A 384 20.85 -19.12 14.01
CA ILE A 384 20.86 -18.54 12.67
C ILE A 384 19.62 -19.01 11.92
N GLY A 385 18.86 -18.05 11.41
CA GLY A 385 17.81 -18.25 10.41
C GLY A 385 18.36 -18.07 9.02
N VAL A 386 17.84 -18.84 8.05
CA VAL A 386 18.21 -18.76 6.65
C VAL A 386 16.93 -18.76 5.82
N LYS A 387 16.84 -17.83 4.86
CA LYS A 387 15.80 -17.85 3.85
C LYS A 387 16.47 -17.81 2.48
N LEU A 388 16.09 -18.72 1.60
CA LEU A 388 16.52 -18.76 0.21
C LEU A 388 15.29 -18.87 -0.66
N ALA A 389 15.25 -18.12 -1.75
CA ALA A 389 14.19 -18.26 -2.74
C ALA A 389 14.74 -17.99 -4.14
N GLY A 390 14.24 -18.77 -5.11
CA GLY A 390 14.54 -18.59 -6.51
C GLY A 390 13.28 -18.74 -7.35
N SER A 391 13.19 -17.99 -8.44
CA SER A 391 12.15 -18.14 -9.46
C SER A 391 12.70 -17.91 -10.85
N TYR A 392 12.12 -18.59 -11.85
CA TYR A 392 12.50 -18.48 -13.25
C TYR A 392 11.29 -18.60 -14.16
N CYS A 393 11.23 -17.76 -15.19
CA CYS A 393 10.16 -17.74 -16.20
C CYS A 393 10.62 -18.41 -17.49
N PHE A 394 9.91 -19.44 -17.90
CA PHE A 394 10.26 -20.20 -19.12
C PHE A 394 9.66 -19.62 -20.40
N THR A 395 8.48 -19.03 -20.32
CA THR A 395 7.74 -18.59 -21.52
C THR A 395 6.98 -17.28 -21.25
N GLY A 396 6.54 -16.65 -22.35
CA GLY A 396 5.63 -15.50 -22.33
C GLY A 396 6.34 -14.16 -22.32
N TYR A 397 5.66 -13.12 -21.88
CA TYR A 397 6.18 -11.75 -21.81
C TYR A 397 7.47 -11.66 -20.97
N ASN A 398 7.49 -12.40 -19.88
CA ASN A 398 8.60 -12.42 -18.92
C ASN A 398 9.61 -13.57 -19.17
N GLN A 399 9.62 -14.19 -20.36
CA GLN A 399 10.55 -15.27 -20.66
C GLN A 399 12.00 -14.91 -20.27
N ASN A 400 12.70 -15.83 -19.60
CA ASN A 400 14.07 -15.66 -19.08
C ASN A 400 14.20 -14.62 -17.93
N ASP A 401 13.11 -14.15 -17.35
CA ASP A 401 13.18 -13.41 -16.09
C ASP A 401 13.52 -14.38 -14.95
N PHE A 402 14.35 -13.92 -14.02
CA PHE A 402 14.63 -14.69 -12.81
C PHE A 402 14.76 -13.78 -11.59
N LYS A 403 14.58 -14.37 -10.44
CA LYS A 403 14.89 -13.76 -9.13
C LYS A 403 15.56 -14.76 -8.23
N LEU A 404 16.66 -14.36 -7.62
CA LEU A 404 17.35 -15.10 -6.58
C LEU A 404 17.45 -14.22 -5.33
N SER A 405 17.05 -14.74 -4.19
CA SER A 405 17.12 -14.03 -2.91
C SER A 405 17.63 -14.91 -1.80
N GLY A 406 18.43 -14.33 -0.91
CA GLY A 406 18.93 -14.97 0.29
C GLY A 406 18.89 -13.99 1.46
N GLU A 407 18.50 -14.46 2.64
CA GLU A 407 18.52 -13.69 3.89
C GLU A 407 19.07 -14.56 5.01
N LEU A 408 20.05 -14.03 5.74
CA LEU A 408 20.58 -14.56 6.97
C LEU A 408 20.05 -13.73 8.15
N LEU A 409 19.52 -14.39 9.15
CA LEU A 409 18.99 -13.79 10.36
C LEU A 409 19.75 -14.31 11.57
N PHE A 410 20.34 -13.43 12.34
CA PHE A 410 20.94 -13.74 13.62
C PHE A 410 20.16 -13.04 14.73
N ALA A 411 19.48 -13.84 15.55
CA ALA A 411 18.63 -13.34 16.63
C ALA A 411 19.26 -13.67 17.98
N THR A 412 19.42 -12.64 18.83
CA THR A 412 19.80 -12.75 20.23
C THR A 412 18.70 -12.24 21.15
N LYS A 413 18.90 -12.37 22.48
CA LYS A 413 18.00 -11.73 23.45
C LYS A 413 17.97 -10.21 23.37
N LYS A 414 19.06 -9.59 22.92
CA LYS A 414 19.22 -8.13 22.92
C LYS A 414 19.05 -7.49 21.56
N PHE A 415 19.40 -8.17 20.49
CA PHE A 415 19.38 -7.62 19.11
C PHE A 415 19.10 -8.68 18.05
N ASN A 416 18.60 -8.24 16.93
CA ASN A 416 18.51 -8.97 15.67
C ASN A 416 19.45 -8.32 14.65
N ILE A 417 20.22 -9.15 13.94
CA ILE A 417 21.01 -8.71 12.80
C ILE A 417 20.52 -9.51 11.58
N SER A 418 20.39 -8.86 10.45
CA SER A 418 20.09 -9.53 9.18
C SER A 418 21.01 -9.06 8.08
N ALA A 419 21.37 -9.98 7.19
CA ALA A 419 22.03 -9.69 5.93
C ALA A 419 21.21 -10.32 4.81
N ALA A 420 20.88 -9.56 3.78
CA ALA A 420 20.11 -10.05 2.65
C ALA A 420 20.78 -9.71 1.34
N PHE A 421 20.62 -10.60 0.38
CA PHE A 421 21.02 -10.47 -1.01
C PHE A 421 19.83 -10.75 -1.90
N ASN A 422 19.66 -9.96 -2.95
CA ASN A 422 18.65 -10.17 -3.97
C ASN A 422 19.24 -9.82 -5.34
N ASN A 423 19.11 -10.74 -6.29
CA ASN A 423 19.41 -10.47 -7.70
C ASN A 423 18.20 -10.82 -8.54
N GLN A 424 17.76 -9.88 -9.37
CA GLN A 424 16.59 -10.03 -10.21
C GLN A 424 16.87 -9.49 -11.60
N LEU A 425 16.66 -10.33 -12.62
CA LEU A 425 16.54 -9.94 -14.03
C LEU A 425 15.07 -9.91 -14.38
N TYR A 426 14.58 -8.79 -14.93
CA TYR A 426 13.17 -8.65 -15.27
C TYR A 426 12.93 -7.86 -16.56
N THR A 427 11.86 -8.22 -17.23
CA THR A 427 11.34 -7.51 -18.40
C THR A 427 10.71 -6.19 -17.96
N PRO A 428 10.92 -5.08 -18.70
CA PRO A 428 10.29 -3.79 -18.41
C PRO A 428 8.78 -3.87 -18.28
N ASP A 429 8.17 -2.88 -17.61
CA ASP A 429 6.71 -2.78 -17.52
C ASP A 429 6.10 -2.66 -18.91
N TYR A 430 4.92 -3.24 -19.11
CA TYR A 430 4.28 -3.26 -20.43
C TYR A 430 4.14 -1.85 -21.02
N THR A 431 3.68 -0.86 -20.21
CA THR A 431 3.53 0.54 -20.65
C THR A 431 4.82 1.26 -20.90
N GLN A 432 5.97 0.78 -20.41
CA GLN A 432 7.30 1.33 -20.77
C GLN A 432 7.71 0.88 -22.17
N VAL A 433 7.31 -0.30 -22.60
CA VAL A 433 7.63 -0.87 -23.91
C VAL A 433 6.58 -0.46 -24.94
N HIS A 434 5.30 -0.67 -24.64
CA HIS A 434 4.19 -0.39 -25.54
C HIS A 434 3.17 0.51 -24.86
N TYR A 435 3.03 1.72 -25.40
CA TYR A 435 2.00 2.64 -24.94
C TYR A 435 1.43 3.41 -26.12
N ARG A 436 0.11 3.54 -26.14
CA ARG A 436 -0.61 4.29 -27.16
C ARG A 436 -1.78 5.04 -26.56
N SER A 437 -1.74 6.34 -26.65
CA SER A 437 -2.80 7.27 -26.29
C SER A 437 -2.88 8.38 -27.34
N ALA A 438 -3.90 9.23 -27.25
CA ALA A 438 -3.99 10.35 -28.20
C ALA A 438 -2.76 11.29 -28.14
N PRO A 439 -2.30 11.74 -26.94
CA PRO A 439 -1.14 12.62 -26.87
C PRO A 439 0.22 11.93 -26.92
N PHE A 440 0.30 10.62 -26.61
CA PHE A 440 1.58 9.92 -26.49
C PHE A 440 1.52 8.54 -27.12
N SER A 441 2.57 8.20 -27.85
CA SER A 441 2.74 6.86 -28.39
C SER A 441 4.22 6.49 -28.42
N TRP A 442 4.56 5.30 -27.94
CA TRP A 442 5.90 4.72 -28.07
C TRP A 442 5.85 3.20 -28.17
N ASN A 443 6.86 2.68 -28.85
CA ASN A 443 7.11 1.26 -29.01
C ASN A 443 8.63 1.04 -28.88
N ASN A 444 9.08 0.79 -27.67
CA ASN A 444 10.49 0.72 -27.32
C ASN A 444 11.00 -0.73 -27.36
N ASN A 445 12.25 -0.89 -27.75
CA ASN A 445 12.95 -2.17 -27.67
C ASN A 445 14.03 -2.09 -26.57
N PHE A 446 13.58 -2.19 -25.32
CA PHE A 446 14.46 -2.11 -24.18
C PHE A 446 15.04 -3.47 -23.80
N SER A 447 16.29 -3.45 -23.35
CA SER A 447 16.93 -4.59 -22.70
C SER A 447 16.30 -4.86 -21.33
N LYS A 448 16.39 -6.11 -20.86
CA LYS A 448 15.99 -6.47 -19.50
C LYS A 448 16.79 -5.72 -18.45
N ILE A 449 16.14 -5.40 -17.35
CA ILE A 449 16.74 -4.69 -16.23
C ILE A 449 17.29 -5.71 -15.25
N ASN A 450 18.55 -5.57 -14.85
CA ASN A 450 19.14 -6.38 -13.80
C ASN A 450 19.35 -5.56 -12.54
N VAL A 451 18.83 -6.04 -11.42
CA VAL A 451 18.98 -5.40 -10.10
C VAL A 451 19.68 -6.35 -9.16
N THR A 452 20.82 -5.92 -8.63
CA THR A 452 21.48 -6.56 -7.50
C THR A 452 21.33 -5.68 -6.27
N HIS A 453 20.82 -6.24 -5.18
CA HIS A 453 20.57 -5.53 -3.94
C HIS A 453 21.21 -6.26 -2.75
N TRP A 454 21.98 -5.52 -1.98
CA TRP A 454 22.55 -5.94 -0.72
C TRP A 454 21.92 -5.14 0.42
N ARG A 455 21.58 -5.82 1.50
CA ARG A 455 21.06 -5.18 2.71
C ARG A 455 21.74 -5.75 3.94
N ALA A 456 22.14 -4.87 4.85
CA ALA A 456 22.51 -5.21 6.21
C ALA A 456 21.62 -4.42 7.17
N ALA A 457 21.03 -5.09 8.17
CA ALA A 457 20.21 -4.39 9.15
C ALA A 457 20.44 -4.94 10.56
N ALA A 458 20.33 -4.07 11.54
CA ALA A 458 20.43 -4.38 12.96
C ALA A 458 19.30 -3.69 13.73
N GLN A 459 18.71 -4.42 14.68
CA GLN A 459 17.64 -3.90 15.53
C GLN A 459 17.83 -4.37 16.96
N THR A 460 17.75 -3.46 17.94
CA THR A 460 17.71 -3.84 19.36
C THR A 460 16.31 -4.30 19.76
N LYS A 461 16.23 -5.28 20.68
CA LYS A 461 14.96 -5.81 21.20
C LYS A 461 14.50 -5.12 22.50
N GLN A 462 15.37 -4.33 23.12
CA GLN A 462 15.05 -3.67 24.39
C GLN A 462 14.12 -2.48 24.15
N PHE A 463 12.94 -2.49 24.75
CA PHE A 463 11.91 -1.45 24.59
C PHE A 463 12.40 -0.03 24.87
N LYS A 464 13.27 0.15 25.89
CA LYS A 464 13.86 1.47 26.22
C LYS A 464 14.89 1.98 25.21
N HIS A 465 15.40 1.09 24.34
CA HIS A 465 16.46 1.41 23.37
C HIS A 465 16.17 0.74 22.03
N ASN A 466 14.96 0.96 21.51
CA ASN A 466 14.61 0.44 20.19
C ASN A 466 15.39 1.21 19.12
N ILE A 467 16.59 0.70 18.79
CA ILE A 467 17.43 1.24 17.72
C ILE A 467 17.29 0.32 16.52
N TYR A 468 17.02 0.88 15.39
CA TYR A 468 17.05 0.20 14.09
C TYR A 468 18.04 0.92 13.19
N LEU A 469 18.89 0.16 12.50
CA LEU A 469 19.84 0.62 11.48
C LEU A 469 19.74 -0.28 10.28
N SER A 470 19.69 0.28 9.06
CA SER A 470 19.69 -0.47 7.82
C SER A 470 20.55 0.22 6.77
N LEU A 471 21.42 -0.53 6.12
CA LEU A 471 22.23 -0.15 4.99
C LEU A 471 21.75 -0.94 3.78
N ASN A 472 21.51 -0.25 2.66
CA ASN A 472 21.19 -0.90 1.39
C ASN A 472 22.07 -0.35 0.28
N GLN A 473 22.46 -1.23 -0.62
CA GLN A 473 23.11 -0.89 -1.86
C GLN A 473 22.39 -1.58 -3.01
N TYR A 474 22.06 -0.79 -4.02
CA TYR A 474 21.42 -1.24 -5.26
C TYR A 474 22.36 -0.98 -6.43
N LEU A 475 22.57 -2.01 -7.26
CA LEU A 475 23.27 -1.93 -8.53
C LEU A 475 22.24 -2.27 -9.60
N ILE A 476 21.92 -1.31 -10.48
CA ILE A 476 20.87 -1.46 -11.48
C ILE A 476 21.45 -1.22 -12.87
N ALA A 477 21.52 -2.27 -13.66
CA ALA A 477 21.89 -2.18 -15.07
C ALA A 477 20.62 -2.03 -15.92
N ASN A 478 20.72 -1.24 -16.99
CA ASN A 478 19.62 -0.97 -17.95
C ASN A 478 18.41 -0.31 -17.28
N PHE A 479 18.63 0.57 -16.31
CA PHE A 479 17.55 1.24 -15.58
C PHE A 479 16.67 2.05 -16.55
N ILE A 480 15.34 1.90 -16.43
CA ILE A 480 14.35 2.67 -17.21
C ILE A 480 13.75 3.76 -16.33
N TYR A 481 13.67 4.95 -16.89
CA TYR A 481 13.10 6.14 -16.27
C TYR A 481 12.29 6.92 -17.31
N ASN A 482 11.34 7.73 -16.85
CA ASN A 482 10.64 8.64 -17.74
C ASN A 482 11.48 9.93 -17.88
N GLY A 483 11.93 10.20 -19.09
CA GLY A 483 12.82 11.33 -19.41
C GLY A 483 12.13 12.69 -19.30
N LEU A 484 12.83 13.74 -19.68
CA LEU A 484 12.29 15.10 -19.71
C LEU A 484 11.09 15.23 -20.66
N ASN A 485 11.05 14.40 -21.70
CA ASN A 485 9.97 14.36 -22.70
C ASN A 485 8.85 13.35 -22.31
N ILE A 486 8.78 12.96 -21.03
CA ILE A 486 7.75 12.05 -20.49
C ILE A 486 7.94 10.61 -20.96
N ALA A 487 8.42 10.37 -22.18
CA ALA A 487 8.65 9.05 -22.71
C ALA A 487 9.66 8.25 -21.88
N PRO A 488 9.51 6.92 -21.80
CA PRO A 488 10.49 6.06 -21.17
C PRO A 488 11.83 6.05 -21.93
N GLU A 489 12.91 6.12 -21.17
CA GLU A 489 14.30 6.03 -21.64
C GLU A 489 15.06 4.98 -20.85
N GLN A 490 16.04 4.34 -21.47
CA GLN A 490 16.87 3.33 -20.81
C GLN A 490 18.31 3.80 -20.69
N SER A 491 18.87 3.73 -19.49
CA SER A 491 20.27 4.04 -19.21
C SER A 491 21.18 2.91 -19.66
N ASN A 492 22.26 3.26 -20.34
CA ASN A 492 23.37 2.35 -20.66
C ASN A 492 24.45 2.29 -19.56
N LYS A 493 24.31 3.08 -18.50
CA LYS A 493 25.22 3.12 -17.35
C LYS A 493 24.59 2.40 -16.16
N ILE A 494 25.42 1.79 -15.33
CA ILE A 494 24.97 1.17 -14.08
C ILE A 494 24.60 2.27 -13.09
N LEU A 495 23.35 2.24 -12.64
CA LEU A 495 22.85 3.08 -11.57
C LEU A 495 23.19 2.41 -10.22
N VAL A 496 23.92 3.13 -9.38
CA VAL A 496 24.28 2.71 -8.03
C VAL A 496 23.54 3.59 -7.04
N ILE A 497 22.76 3.01 -6.15
CA ILE A 497 22.07 3.73 -5.09
C ILE A 497 22.47 3.14 -3.74
N ASN A 498 22.92 3.99 -2.84
CA ASN A 498 23.22 3.63 -1.46
C ASN A 498 22.21 4.31 -0.54
N THR A 499 21.65 3.57 0.41
CA THR A 499 20.74 4.13 1.41
C THR A 499 21.14 3.71 2.82
N LEU A 500 21.07 4.65 3.73
CA LEU A 500 21.21 4.44 5.17
C LEU A 500 19.91 4.89 5.84
N GLU A 501 19.31 4.03 6.64
CA GLU A 501 18.17 4.36 7.47
C GLU A 501 18.50 4.09 8.93
N ALA A 502 18.20 5.03 9.81
CA ALA A 502 18.32 4.85 11.25
C ALA A 502 17.05 5.33 11.94
N SER A 503 16.60 4.58 12.93
CA SER A 503 15.51 5.03 13.80
C SER A 503 15.81 4.71 15.26
N LYS A 504 15.31 5.56 16.16
CA LYS A 504 15.44 5.38 17.60
C LYS A 504 14.26 6.00 18.33
N THR A 505 13.74 5.25 19.29
CA THR A 505 12.78 5.76 20.28
C THR A 505 13.47 5.90 21.63
N PHE A 506 13.42 7.09 22.20
CA PHE A 506 13.84 7.35 23.59
C PHE A 506 12.58 7.45 24.43
N GLN A 507 12.61 6.82 25.59
CA GLN A 507 11.54 6.94 26.58
C GLN A 507 12.12 7.35 27.94
N ALA A 508 11.61 8.46 28.47
CA ALA A 508 11.93 8.95 29.79
C ALA A 508 10.63 9.22 30.55
N SER A 509 10.23 8.29 31.42
CA SER A 509 8.94 8.33 32.13
C SER A 509 7.77 8.44 31.14
N ILE A 510 7.08 9.57 31.11
CA ILE A 510 5.95 9.89 30.22
C ILE A 510 6.37 10.52 28.89
N LEU A 511 7.63 10.94 28.75
CA LEU A 511 8.16 11.58 27.54
C LEU A 511 8.69 10.53 26.57
N TYR A 512 8.27 10.65 25.32
CA TYR A 512 8.71 9.83 24.19
C TYR A 512 9.28 10.73 23.11
N LEU A 513 10.46 10.35 22.59
CA LEU A 513 11.14 11.03 21.49
C LEU A 513 11.43 9.96 20.42
N GLU A 514 10.70 10.00 19.34
CA GLU A 514 10.86 9.08 18.20
C GLU A 514 11.57 9.81 17.07
N HIS A 515 12.64 9.21 16.55
CA HIS A 515 13.42 9.73 15.45
C HIS A 515 13.54 8.68 14.36
N LYS A 516 13.40 9.11 13.12
CA LYS A 516 13.75 8.34 11.93
C LYS A 516 14.48 9.27 10.98
N ILE A 517 15.67 8.87 10.57
CA ILE A 517 16.46 9.60 9.58
C ILE A 517 16.87 8.66 8.45
N TRP A 518 17.06 9.20 7.28
CA TRP A 518 17.65 8.48 6.16
C TRP A 518 18.58 9.38 5.35
N ILE A 519 19.59 8.74 4.78
CA ILE A 519 20.52 9.32 3.84
C ILE A 519 20.51 8.42 2.62
N GLN A 520 20.48 9.01 1.43
CA GLN A 520 20.52 8.26 0.19
C GLN A 520 21.27 9.03 -0.88
N GLN A 521 21.98 8.28 -1.72
CA GLN A 521 22.79 8.85 -2.79
C GLN A 521 22.74 7.93 -4.02
N ALA A 522 22.54 8.54 -5.18
CA ALA A 522 22.66 7.90 -6.47
C ALA A 522 23.86 8.47 -7.24
N ASN A 523 24.55 7.63 -8.00
CA ASN A 523 25.67 8.06 -8.85
C ASN A 523 25.22 8.73 -10.16
N LEU A 524 23.95 8.52 -10.56
CA LEU A 524 23.35 9.12 -11.76
C LEU A 524 22.11 9.91 -11.36
N ASP A 525 21.91 11.04 -12.02
CA ASP A 525 20.77 11.93 -11.78
C ASP A 525 19.49 11.47 -12.52
N LEU A 526 19.24 10.17 -12.54
CA LEU A 526 18.08 9.50 -13.15
C LEU A 526 16.99 9.18 -12.14
N VAL A 527 17.35 9.16 -10.86
CA VAL A 527 16.46 8.93 -9.74
C VAL A 527 16.47 10.16 -8.85
N ARG A 528 15.42 10.93 -8.91
CA ARG A 528 15.27 12.20 -8.18
C ARG A 528 14.80 11.91 -6.74
N LEU A 529 15.75 11.98 -5.82
CA LEU A 529 15.55 11.69 -4.40
C LEU A 529 16.25 12.74 -3.53
N PRO A 530 15.66 13.12 -2.38
CA PRO A 530 16.36 13.97 -1.41
C PRO A 530 17.54 13.20 -0.82
N THR A 531 18.70 13.84 -0.72
CA THR A 531 19.91 13.21 -0.14
C THR A 531 19.73 12.86 1.33
N PHE A 532 19.05 13.72 2.10
CA PHE A 532 18.75 13.52 3.51
C PHE A 532 17.28 13.78 3.77
N GLY A 533 16.69 13.01 4.69
CA GLY A 533 15.38 13.28 5.22
C GLY A 533 15.25 12.75 6.64
N GLY A 534 14.27 13.27 7.35
CA GLY A 534 14.02 12.87 8.73
C GLY A 534 12.60 13.14 9.18
N PHE A 535 12.19 12.34 10.17
CA PHE A 535 10.96 12.47 10.90
C PHE A 535 11.27 12.44 12.40
N ALA A 536 10.72 13.38 13.12
CA ALA A 536 10.81 13.43 14.57
C ALA A 536 9.41 13.57 15.17
N ARG A 537 9.13 12.81 16.22
CA ARG A 537 7.86 12.85 16.94
C ARG A 537 8.12 12.90 18.44
N TYR A 538 7.68 13.98 19.07
CA TYR A 538 7.89 14.25 20.49
C TYR A 538 6.54 14.34 21.17
N TYR A 539 6.32 13.47 22.17
CA TYR A 539 5.04 13.43 22.85
C TYR A 539 5.13 13.00 24.30
N LEU A 540 4.15 13.45 25.05
CA LEU A 540 3.86 12.97 26.39
C LEU A 540 2.78 11.90 26.31
N SER A 541 2.97 10.76 26.98
CA SER A 541 2.00 9.67 27.07
C SER A 541 1.80 9.26 28.50
N GLY A 542 0.55 9.25 28.95
CA GLY A 542 0.23 8.88 30.33
C GLY A 542 -1.23 8.53 30.56
N LYS A 543 -1.51 7.90 31.68
CA LYS A 543 -2.86 7.55 32.12
C LYS A 543 -3.31 8.54 33.20
N ILE A 544 -4.45 9.19 32.93
CA ILE A 544 -5.08 10.18 33.83
C ILE A 544 -6.45 9.68 34.31
N PHE A 545 -7.10 10.44 35.17
CA PHE A 545 -8.42 10.10 35.76
C PHE A 545 -8.50 8.66 36.29
N LYS A 546 -7.67 8.32 37.27
CA LYS A 546 -7.59 6.97 37.87
C LYS A 546 -7.33 5.86 36.84
N LYS A 547 -6.53 6.18 35.79
CA LYS A 547 -6.16 5.28 34.69
C LYS A 547 -7.29 4.96 33.68
N VAL A 548 -8.39 5.69 33.70
CA VAL A 548 -9.51 5.51 32.77
C VAL A 548 -9.19 6.06 31.38
N LEU A 549 -8.53 7.22 31.31
CA LEU A 549 -8.11 7.86 30.06
C LEU A 549 -6.60 7.72 29.87
N GLU A 550 -6.20 7.07 28.80
CA GLU A 550 -4.83 7.12 28.29
C GLU A 550 -4.72 8.25 27.27
N LEU A 551 -3.80 9.18 27.49
CA LEU A 551 -3.65 10.40 26.70
C LEU A 551 -2.26 10.50 26.10
N GLN A 552 -2.19 10.93 24.85
CA GLN A 552 -0.95 11.34 24.16
C GLN A 552 -1.14 12.74 23.60
N VAL A 553 -0.17 13.62 23.83
CA VAL A 553 -0.13 14.97 23.24
C VAL A 553 1.29 15.25 22.77
N GLY A 554 1.43 15.75 21.55
CA GLY A 554 2.75 15.96 20.99
C GLY A 554 2.78 16.71 19.68
N ALA A 555 3.98 16.75 19.12
CA ALA A 555 4.30 17.36 17.84
C ALA A 555 5.09 16.41 16.96
N GLU A 556 4.92 16.57 15.66
CA GLU A 556 5.61 15.82 14.60
C GLU A 556 6.28 16.81 13.65
N VAL A 557 7.52 16.52 13.28
CA VAL A 557 8.25 17.30 12.27
C VAL A 557 8.75 16.37 11.19
N PHE A 558 8.47 16.72 9.96
CA PHE A 558 9.01 16.08 8.77
C PHE A 558 9.90 17.07 8.02
N TYR A 559 11.07 16.61 7.57
CA TYR A 559 11.99 17.43 6.78
C TYR A 559 12.74 16.57 5.77
N ASN A 560 13.00 17.12 4.60
CA ASN A 560 13.94 16.60 3.62
C ASN A 560 14.70 17.73 2.91
N THR A 561 15.91 17.43 2.45
CA THR A 561 16.73 18.37 1.69
C THR A 561 16.12 18.69 0.34
N ALA A 562 16.46 19.86 -0.21
CA ALA A 562 16.04 20.26 -1.55
C ALA A 562 16.56 19.28 -2.62
N PHE A 563 15.73 19.00 -3.60
CA PHE A 563 16.05 18.17 -4.76
C PHE A 563 15.15 18.50 -5.94
N TYR A 564 15.57 18.17 -7.16
CA TYR A 564 14.69 18.24 -8.33
C TYR A 564 13.72 17.07 -8.32
N GLY A 565 12.57 17.22 -7.65
CA GLY A 565 11.56 16.17 -7.63
C GLY A 565 11.01 15.87 -9.01
N ASN A 566 10.55 14.64 -9.24
CA ASN A 566 9.88 14.31 -10.50
C ASN A 566 8.56 15.09 -10.62
N ALA A 567 8.29 15.63 -11.81
CA ALA A 567 6.97 16.16 -12.15
C ALA A 567 6.00 15.01 -12.45
N TYR A 568 4.71 15.25 -12.29
CA TYR A 568 3.67 14.28 -12.63
C TYR A 568 2.95 14.71 -13.91
N HIS A 569 2.76 13.76 -14.83
CA HIS A 569 1.99 13.98 -16.03
C HIS A 569 0.66 13.24 -16.00
N PRO A 570 -0.49 13.94 -15.99
CA PRO A 570 -1.81 13.34 -15.77
C PRO A 570 -2.22 12.32 -16.84
N SER A 571 -2.14 12.67 -18.13
CA SER A 571 -2.63 11.77 -19.19
C SER A 571 -1.71 10.58 -19.41
N ALA A 572 -0.39 10.72 -19.25
CA ALA A 572 0.54 9.60 -19.25
C ALA A 572 0.54 8.81 -17.93
N ARG A 573 0.01 9.39 -16.85
CA ARG A 573 -0.09 8.78 -15.51
C ARG A 573 1.25 8.36 -14.91
N VAL A 574 2.29 9.15 -15.19
CA VAL A 574 3.66 8.85 -14.77
C VAL A 574 4.33 10.05 -14.09
N PHE A 575 5.26 9.76 -13.21
CA PHE A 575 6.24 10.72 -12.73
C PHE A 575 7.45 10.70 -13.67
N HIS A 576 7.88 11.88 -14.15
CA HIS A 576 8.97 12.04 -15.10
C HIS A 576 10.02 13.04 -14.63
N LEU A 577 11.20 13.03 -15.22
CA LEU A 577 12.27 13.96 -14.90
C LEU A 577 11.89 15.41 -15.28
N GLN A 578 12.36 16.35 -14.49
CA GLN A 578 12.35 17.79 -14.76
C GLN A 578 13.57 18.46 -14.09
N ASN A 579 14.00 19.62 -14.59
CA ASN A 579 15.18 20.35 -14.12
C ASN A 579 14.88 21.81 -13.77
N GLN A 580 13.61 22.17 -13.61
CA GLN A 580 13.16 23.55 -13.43
C GLN A 580 12.92 23.87 -11.97
N THR A 581 12.16 23.01 -11.25
CA THR A 581 11.67 23.30 -9.91
C THR A 581 12.28 22.35 -8.90
N GLN A 582 12.96 22.90 -7.90
CA GLN A 582 13.36 22.15 -6.70
C GLN A 582 12.23 22.15 -5.67
N ILE A 583 12.07 21.03 -5.02
CA ILE A 583 11.13 20.83 -3.91
C ILE A 583 11.88 20.36 -2.67
N GLY A 584 11.22 20.37 -1.50
CA GLY A 584 11.86 20.06 -0.22
C GLY A 584 12.45 21.29 0.47
N ASN A 585 13.40 21.08 1.38
CA ASN A 585 13.99 22.11 2.25
C ASN A 585 12.94 22.89 3.08
N TYR A 586 11.82 22.25 3.36
CA TYR A 586 10.71 22.81 4.10
C TYR A 586 10.32 21.86 5.25
N PRO A 587 10.53 22.26 6.52
CA PRO A 587 10.07 21.47 7.67
C PRO A 587 8.55 21.61 7.80
N MET A 588 7.83 20.50 7.79
CA MET A 588 6.40 20.46 8.05
C MET A 588 6.17 20.10 9.51
N LEU A 589 5.45 20.94 10.26
CA LEU A 589 5.17 20.78 11.68
C LEU A 589 3.68 20.49 11.88
N ASP A 590 3.40 19.40 12.58
CA ASP A 590 2.06 19.01 12.97
C ASP A 590 1.95 18.89 14.50
N PHE A 591 0.78 19.19 15.06
CA PHE A 591 0.45 18.89 16.45
C PHE A 591 -0.65 17.83 16.52
N PHE A 592 -0.60 17.00 17.55
CA PHE A 592 -1.62 15.97 17.73
C PHE A 592 -2.01 15.78 19.21
N LEU A 593 -3.22 15.34 19.40
CA LEU A 593 -3.80 14.89 20.66
C LEU A 593 -4.54 13.60 20.42
N THR A 594 -4.20 12.53 21.16
CA THR A 594 -4.88 11.23 21.06
C THR A 594 -5.29 10.76 22.43
N GLY A 595 -6.56 10.44 22.62
CA GLY A 595 -7.13 9.91 23.84
C GLY A 595 -7.73 8.52 23.62
N LYS A 596 -7.50 7.60 24.57
CA LYS A 596 -8.09 6.27 24.56
C LYS A 596 -8.86 6.03 25.84
N VAL A 597 -10.14 5.69 25.68
CA VAL A 597 -11.01 5.23 26.75
C VAL A 597 -11.54 3.85 26.35
N MET A 598 -11.15 2.83 27.11
CA MET A 598 -11.55 1.45 26.81
C MET A 598 -11.10 1.01 25.40
N THR A 599 -12.06 0.78 24.49
CA THR A 599 -11.85 0.37 23.10
C THR A 599 -11.96 1.53 22.11
N ALA A 600 -12.37 2.71 22.57
CA ALA A 600 -12.51 3.91 21.75
C ALA A 600 -11.23 4.74 21.81
N ILE A 601 -10.72 5.11 20.64
CA ILE A 601 -9.60 6.03 20.49
C ILE A 601 -10.11 7.23 19.70
N ILE A 602 -9.92 8.42 20.23
CA ILE A 602 -10.27 9.70 19.57
C ILE A 602 -8.99 10.49 19.42
N TYR A 603 -8.81 11.11 18.26
CA TYR A 603 -7.66 11.96 18.03
C TYR A 603 -8.03 13.25 17.30
N ALA A 604 -7.26 14.29 17.58
CA ALA A 604 -7.25 15.54 16.86
C ALA A 604 -5.84 15.80 16.33
N LYS A 605 -5.73 16.28 15.10
CA LYS A 605 -4.46 16.65 14.49
C LYS A 605 -4.56 18.01 13.82
N TYR A 606 -3.58 18.87 14.06
CA TYR A 606 -3.43 20.16 13.41
C TYR A 606 -2.17 20.09 12.55
N GLU A 607 -2.37 19.97 11.26
CA GLU A 607 -1.31 19.75 10.28
C GLU A 607 -0.83 21.06 9.67
N HIS A 608 0.45 21.09 9.26
CA HIS A 608 1.11 22.21 8.61
C HIS A 608 1.00 23.51 9.44
N ALA A 609 1.17 23.40 10.77
CA ALA A 609 1.03 24.50 11.71
C ALA A 609 1.97 25.67 11.42
N ASN A 610 3.14 25.40 10.87
CA ASN A 610 4.18 26.37 10.52
C ASN A 610 4.04 27.00 9.12
N MET A 611 2.92 26.79 8.44
CA MET A 611 2.62 27.51 7.19
C MET A 611 2.75 29.03 7.45
N ASP A 612 3.31 29.77 6.51
CA ASP A 612 3.61 31.21 6.57
C ASP A 612 4.76 31.64 7.49
N TRP A 613 5.39 30.72 8.25
CA TRP A 613 6.60 31.06 9.03
C TRP A 613 7.82 31.19 8.14
N ILE A 614 7.86 30.44 7.04
CA ILE A 614 8.96 30.40 6.08
C ILE A 614 8.37 30.73 4.70
N ASN A 615 8.90 31.76 4.04
CA ASN A 615 8.43 32.27 2.74
C ASN A 615 9.00 31.45 1.58
N THR A 616 8.86 30.15 1.58
CA THR A 616 9.36 29.30 0.47
C THR A 616 8.24 28.43 -0.05
N GLY A 617 8.29 28.11 -1.35
CA GLY A 617 7.31 27.20 -1.95
C GLY A 617 7.27 25.87 -1.26
N PHE A 618 6.14 25.54 -0.66
CA PHE A 618 5.91 24.27 0.00
C PHE A 618 5.25 23.27 -0.95
N TYR A 619 6.06 22.70 -1.84
CA TYR A 619 5.61 21.75 -2.86
C TYR A 619 5.99 20.33 -2.49
N ASN A 620 5.04 19.41 -2.67
CA ASN A 620 5.27 17.97 -2.54
C ASN A 620 5.68 17.34 -3.91
N THR A 621 5.12 17.88 -4.98
CA THR A 621 5.48 17.61 -6.37
C THR A 621 5.59 18.95 -7.09
N PRO A 622 6.50 19.16 -8.06
CA PRO A 622 6.54 20.38 -8.85
C PRO A 622 5.15 20.79 -9.36
N HIS A 623 4.76 22.04 -9.11
CA HIS A 623 3.44 22.62 -9.40
C HIS A 623 2.26 22.05 -8.57
N TYR A 624 2.50 21.17 -7.59
CA TYR A 624 1.50 20.66 -6.67
C TYR A 624 1.86 21.02 -5.24
N PRO A 625 1.35 22.14 -4.73
CA PRO A 625 1.64 22.60 -3.37
C PRO A 625 1.10 21.64 -2.31
N LEU A 626 1.75 21.62 -1.16
CA LEU A 626 1.24 20.96 0.04
C LEU A 626 -0.10 21.58 0.47
N PRO A 627 -0.95 20.83 1.17
CA PRO A 627 -2.16 21.39 1.78
C PRO A 627 -1.85 22.55 2.72
N VAL A 628 -2.77 23.49 2.85
CA VAL A 628 -2.71 24.55 3.86
C VAL A 628 -2.88 23.99 5.28
N ARG A 629 -2.87 24.86 6.30
CA ARG A 629 -3.21 24.47 7.67
C ARG A 629 -4.52 23.72 7.75
N ILE A 630 -4.52 22.54 8.36
CA ILE A 630 -5.67 21.64 8.41
C ILE A 630 -5.90 21.18 9.83
N PHE A 631 -7.15 21.24 10.27
CA PHE A 631 -7.60 20.55 11.47
C PHE A 631 -8.34 19.27 11.08
N ARG A 632 -7.97 18.15 11.73
CA ARG A 632 -8.59 16.84 11.51
C ARG A 632 -9.01 16.23 12.83
N LEU A 633 -10.14 15.56 12.79
CA LEU A 633 -10.66 14.76 13.89
C LEU A 633 -10.82 13.33 13.42
N GLY A 634 -10.48 12.40 14.27
CA GLY A 634 -10.68 10.98 13.98
C GLY A 634 -11.08 10.18 15.20
N MET A 635 -11.72 9.05 14.92
CA MET A 635 -12.17 8.11 15.93
C MET A 635 -11.93 6.68 15.44
N ARG A 636 -11.43 5.84 16.32
CA ARG A 636 -11.33 4.40 16.08
C ARG A 636 -12.05 3.65 17.19
N LEU A 637 -12.96 2.76 16.78
CA LEU A 637 -13.70 1.88 17.67
C LEU A 637 -13.36 0.43 17.35
N ARG A 638 -12.96 -0.33 18.36
CA ARG A 638 -12.78 -1.78 18.26
C ARG A 638 -13.78 -2.45 19.18
N LEU A 639 -14.67 -3.23 18.59
CA LEU A 639 -15.71 -3.95 19.33
C LEU A 639 -15.38 -5.44 19.29
N TYR A 640 -15.37 -6.03 20.46
CA TYR A 640 -15.18 -7.46 20.73
C TYR A 640 -16.42 -7.93 21.48
N ASN A 641 -17.53 -8.11 20.77
CA ASN A 641 -18.80 -8.51 21.41
C ASN A 641 -18.89 -10.01 21.54
#